data_e470ddf02ba005953c43cb07b4e2ac2f
#
_entry.id   e470ddf02ba005953c43cb07b4e2ac2f
#
_cell.length_a   1.000
_cell.length_b   1.000
_cell.length_c   1.000
_cell.angle_alpha   90.00
_cell.angle_beta   90.00
_cell.angle_gamma   90.00
#
_symmetry.space_group_name_H-M   'P 1'
#
loop_
_entity.id
_entity.type
_entity.pdbx_description
1 polymer ?
#
loop_
_entity_poly.entity_id
_entity_poly.type
_entity_poly.pdbx_seq_one_letter_code
_entity_poly.pdbx_strand_id
1 'polypeptide(L)'
;MLSNNEQLSKGVPAAMAVTFDAESLRAGLAPISDCPLFCTWKLEPNPDKPDKPRKVPYVRGGAKLTGSYADPRLSEKLMVLDAAFEECARLSHAGIGLVFSPGCGVVGLDLDHCIDPVAGWTLTPEQKTALDLFKDSGFIEVSQSGTGLHVIALGNAATKKANGSVELFGNKNFLALTGSRGRGEVRQMPPESIAGVTAVIDQLKDKQKPATTDNVVPLHAPSTSDRAAVAAINADVLIHSAEAPDSERANSALQAIHSPDDYDDWNKLVWAHQAAGGTLDAIIAHSLPGSESDIRRFRDSFDPAHPGGIGAGTLYKMAIDAGWKDPKRKVVTAAVAGDAAQPSALDADQPTDIWLAKKFADRFGSQFKFDHGWNVYRTWRNGSWAPCTRGEQVEAAKQLAGLILIKAGELHQQDPHSGKTKRLLACAQRAQSRSGIDAALKLAQSDPLVAVSAEDFDKDPDLFNVANGVVHLPTGQLRPHDPTLMLFRQSPVEYDAHAVCPMFENFMREISCDDTDWVDYLQRVMGYAMSGHVSEEKMFFWLGIGANGKSVLGNIQGRLMGSYGGVAPAAFLMYRRGGDANGPTPDIANLAGKRVVAENEVEAGSNVSGQILKTTTSTEPITARGLHSPPFTFQPTHKLFVRGNHKPIISDNDEGIWRRIDLIPFDLNLPPERRDQGLEGRLLGEAPGILAWMVRGFAKWKREGLRPARKVRDASLLYRQESDLLAQWVADNCEVGHDTKGMFSAIQARAYANYRGWCHDQGLRQFAKKSFTRGLIEQGFKQARMSVGQRETTYVGFCLSGA
;
A
#
# COMPACT_ATOMS: atom_id res chain seq x y z
N MET A 1 -22.99 -20.42 -31.06
CA MET A 1 -23.85 -19.39 -30.46
C MET A 1 -23.47 -19.20 -29.00
N LEU A 2 -22.36 -18.52 -28.72
CA LEU A 2 -21.89 -18.11 -27.37
C LEU A 2 -21.20 -16.74 -27.47
N SER A 3 -21.93 -15.74 -28.00
CA SER A 3 -21.36 -14.40 -28.28
C SER A 3 -21.83 -13.29 -27.32
N ASN A 4 -22.37 -13.63 -26.16
CA ASN A 4 -22.88 -12.62 -25.22
C ASN A 4 -21.96 -12.36 -23.99
N ASN A 5 -20.70 -12.78 -24.03
CA ASN A 5 -19.75 -12.50 -22.95
C ASN A 5 -18.95 -11.19 -23.10
N GLU A 6 -19.17 -10.42 -24.18
CA GLU A 6 -18.47 -9.16 -24.42
C GLU A 6 -18.94 -7.97 -23.57
N GLN A 7 -20.10 -8.07 -22.90
CA GLN A 7 -20.60 -6.96 -22.08
C GLN A 7 -20.17 -6.99 -20.60
N LEU A 8 -19.55 -8.08 -20.13
CA LEU A 8 -19.07 -8.20 -18.73
C LEU A 8 -17.55 -7.98 -18.56
N SER A 9 -16.82 -7.78 -19.64
CA SER A 9 -15.35 -7.59 -19.62
C SER A 9 -14.89 -6.12 -19.65
N LYS A 10 -15.79 -5.15 -19.50
CA LYS A 10 -15.41 -3.73 -19.44
C LYS A 10 -14.74 -3.41 -18.10
N GLY A 11 -13.41 -3.53 -18.09
CA GLY A 11 -12.58 -3.16 -16.94
C GLY A 11 -11.34 -4.02 -16.70
N VAL A 12 -11.12 -5.08 -17.50
CA VAL A 12 -9.91 -5.91 -17.38
C VAL A 12 -9.00 -5.62 -18.58
N PRO A 13 -7.68 -5.38 -18.38
CA PRO A 13 -6.75 -5.24 -19.50
C PRO A 13 -6.80 -6.46 -20.40
N ALA A 14 -6.81 -6.27 -21.71
CA ALA A 14 -6.97 -7.32 -22.73
C ALA A 14 -5.96 -8.49 -22.66
N ALA A 15 -4.90 -8.38 -21.88
CA ALA A 15 -3.89 -9.42 -21.67
C ALA A 15 -4.31 -10.50 -20.64
N MET A 16 -5.41 -10.33 -19.90
CA MET A 16 -5.84 -11.25 -18.83
C MET A 16 -7.33 -11.56 -18.80
N ALA A 17 -8.05 -11.45 -19.90
CA ALA A 17 -9.41 -11.93 -19.98
C ALA A 17 -9.44 -13.44 -19.71
N VAL A 18 -10.07 -13.86 -18.60
CA VAL A 18 -10.32 -15.26 -18.30
C VAL A 18 -11.34 -15.79 -19.31
N THR A 19 -10.93 -16.64 -20.21
CA THR A 19 -11.81 -17.26 -21.20
C THR A 19 -12.40 -18.53 -20.62
N PHE A 20 -13.71 -18.73 -20.78
CA PHE A 20 -14.34 -19.98 -20.42
C PHE A 20 -13.96 -21.08 -21.43
N ASP A 21 -13.27 -22.12 -20.94
CA ASP A 21 -12.76 -23.22 -21.76
C ASP A 21 -13.46 -24.54 -21.39
N ALA A 22 -14.50 -24.85 -22.14
CA ALA A 22 -15.28 -26.06 -21.94
C ALA A 22 -14.54 -27.35 -22.30
N GLU A 23 -13.60 -27.29 -23.24
CA GLU A 23 -12.82 -28.44 -23.67
C GLU A 23 -11.82 -28.85 -22.56
N SER A 24 -11.09 -27.88 -22.02
CA SER A 24 -10.21 -28.13 -20.86
C SER A 24 -10.96 -28.67 -19.65
N LEU A 25 -12.19 -28.17 -19.37
CA LEU A 25 -13.02 -28.69 -18.29
C LEU A 25 -13.43 -30.14 -18.53
N ARG A 26 -13.88 -30.51 -19.75
CA ARG A 26 -14.22 -31.89 -20.07
C ARG A 26 -13.03 -32.84 -19.94
N ALA A 27 -11.89 -32.44 -20.44
CA ALA A 27 -10.67 -33.24 -20.34
C ALA A 27 -10.20 -33.41 -18.89
N GLY A 28 -10.11 -32.28 -18.15
CA GLY A 28 -9.57 -32.29 -16.79
C GLY A 28 -10.49 -32.94 -15.75
N LEU A 29 -11.81 -32.83 -15.92
CA LEU A 29 -12.83 -33.36 -15.01
C LEU A 29 -13.42 -34.70 -15.47
N ALA A 30 -12.86 -35.36 -16.52
CA ALA A 30 -13.36 -36.61 -17.05
C ALA A 30 -13.63 -37.68 -15.96
N PRO A 31 -12.77 -37.88 -14.95
CA PRO A 31 -13.00 -38.89 -13.91
C PRO A 31 -14.22 -38.67 -13.03
N ILE A 32 -14.78 -37.45 -13.02
CA ILE A 32 -15.98 -37.07 -12.23
C ILE A 32 -17.13 -36.55 -13.10
N SER A 33 -17.00 -36.65 -14.44
CA SER A 33 -18.00 -36.09 -15.39
C SER A 33 -19.40 -36.65 -15.21
N ASP A 34 -19.51 -37.95 -14.89
CA ASP A 34 -20.79 -38.65 -14.70
C ASP A 34 -21.33 -38.59 -13.26
N CYS A 35 -20.60 -37.92 -12.36
CA CYS A 35 -21.07 -37.70 -11.00
C CYS A 35 -22.01 -36.49 -10.94
N PRO A 36 -23.14 -36.53 -10.20
CA PRO A 36 -24.05 -35.40 -10.04
C PRO A 36 -23.47 -34.39 -9.02
N LEU A 37 -22.42 -33.68 -9.43
CA LEU A 37 -21.69 -32.73 -8.60
C LEU A 37 -21.75 -31.29 -9.14
N PHE A 38 -22.33 -31.07 -10.31
CA PHE A 38 -22.25 -29.79 -11.00
C PHE A 38 -23.54 -28.99 -10.89
N CYS A 39 -23.37 -27.67 -10.86
CA CYS A 39 -24.43 -26.67 -10.88
C CYS A 39 -24.11 -25.61 -11.95
N THR A 40 -25.02 -24.72 -12.23
CA THR A 40 -24.75 -23.49 -12.98
C THR A 40 -24.69 -22.31 -12.01
N TRP A 41 -24.11 -21.17 -12.41
CA TRP A 41 -24.08 -19.98 -11.55
C TRP A 41 -24.29 -18.68 -12.32
N LYS A 42 -24.76 -17.66 -11.61
CA LYS A 42 -24.88 -16.27 -12.07
C LYS A 42 -24.19 -15.31 -11.14
N LEU A 43 -23.83 -14.14 -11.66
CA LEU A 43 -23.51 -12.99 -10.85
C LEU A 43 -24.82 -12.28 -10.46
N GLU A 44 -25.03 -12.13 -9.17
CA GLU A 44 -26.17 -11.36 -8.64
C GLU A 44 -25.66 -10.19 -7.81
N PRO A 45 -26.42 -9.08 -7.76
CA PRO A 45 -26.09 -7.97 -6.86
C PRO A 45 -25.88 -8.47 -5.44
N ASN A 46 -24.83 -8.01 -4.78
CA ASN A 46 -24.58 -8.32 -3.38
C ASN A 46 -25.11 -7.15 -2.53
N PRO A 47 -26.17 -7.32 -1.73
CA PRO A 47 -26.72 -6.25 -0.90
C PRO A 47 -25.71 -5.69 0.09
N ASP A 48 -24.79 -6.53 0.58
CA ASP A 48 -23.77 -6.15 1.57
C ASP A 48 -22.52 -5.51 0.95
N LYS A 49 -22.31 -5.71 -0.35
CA LYS A 49 -21.17 -5.20 -1.12
C LYS A 49 -21.59 -4.90 -2.56
N PRO A 50 -22.22 -3.74 -2.82
CA PRO A 50 -22.78 -3.39 -4.14
C PRO A 50 -21.77 -3.44 -5.28
N ASP A 51 -20.51 -3.13 -5.00
CA ASP A 51 -19.42 -3.10 -5.99
C ASP A 51 -18.82 -4.49 -6.28
N LYS A 52 -19.23 -5.53 -5.54
CA LYS A 52 -18.75 -6.90 -5.72
C LYS A 52 -19.91 -7.88 -5.81
N PRO A 53 -20.43 -8.14 -7.03
CA PRO A 53 -21.52 -9.10 -7.22
C PRO A 53 -21.12 -10.48 -6.68
N ARG A 54 -22.09 -11.19 -6.11
CA ARG A 54 -21.88 -12.53 -5.57
C ARG A 54 -22.19 -13.59 -6.64
N LYS A 55 -21.41 -14.65 -6.65
CA LYS A 55 -21.68 -15.84 -7.44
C LYS A 55 -22.76 -16.66 -6.74
N VAL A 56 -23.89 -16.86 -7.38
CA VAL A 56 -25.02 -17.61 -6.84
C VAL A 56 -25.20 -18.90 -7.63
N PRO A 57 -25.12 -20.09 -7.00
CA PRO A 57 -25.32 -21.36 -7.67
C PRO A 57 -26.80 -21.67 -7.92
N TYR A 58 -27.05 -22.35 -9.04
CA TYR A 58 -28.39 -22.78 -9.51
C TYR A 58 -28.35 -24.27 -9.83
N VAL A 59 -29.37 -24.98 -9.39
CA VAL A 59 -29.56 -26.40 -9.64
C VAL A 59 -30.34 -26.66 -10.94
N ARG A 60 -30.50 -27.93 -11.30
CA ARG A 60 -31.35 -28.36 -12.44
C ARG A 60 -32.73 -27.67 -12.43
N GLY A 61 -33.12 -27.17 -13.60
CA GLY A 61 -34.41 -26.45 -13.75
C GLY A 61 -34.32 -24.95 -13.39
N GLY A 62 -33.15 -24.41 -13.09
CA GLY A 62 -32.92 -22.98 -12.89
C GLY A 62 -33.39 -22.44 -11.52
N ALA A 63 -33.60 -23.29 -10.53
CA ALA A 63 -33.86 -22.88 -9.16
C ALA A 63 -32.52 -22.54 -8.45
N LYS A 64 -32.53 -21.51 -7.59
CA LYS A 64 -31.36 -21.22 -6.74
C LYS A 64 -31.04 -22.39 -5.83
N LEU A 65 -29.74 -22.69 -5.68
CA LEU A 65 -29.29 -23.63 -4.66
C LEU A 65 -29.46 -22.97 -3.29
N THR A 66 -30.50 -23.36 -2.57
CA THR A 66 -30.86 -22.89 -1.24
C THR A 66 -30.81 -24.05 -0.25
N GLY A 67 -30.42 -23.78 1.00
CA GLY A 67 -30.39 -24.79 2.06
C GLY A 67 -28.94 -25.24 2.37
N SER A 68 -28.84 -26.35 3.10
CA SER A 68 -27.56 -26.89 3.57
C SER A 68 -26.89 -27.74 2.50
N TYR A 69 -25.60 -27.55 2.30
CA TYR A 69 -24.74 -28.45 1.51
C TYR A 69 -24.67 -29.89 2.08
N ALA A 70 -25.13 -30.08 3.30
CA ALA A 70 -25.24 -31.40 3.95
C ALA A 70 -26.61 -32.08 3.73
N ASP A 71 -27.52 -31.51 2.91
CA ASP A 71 -28.78 -32.16 2.57
C ASP A 71 -28.50 -33.43 1.73
N PRO A 72 -28.91 -34.63 2.19
CA PRO A 72 -28.68 -35.86 1.44
C PRO A 72 -29.35 -35.88 0.03
N ARG A 73 -30.37 -35.05 -0.17
CA ARG A 73 -31.10 -34.94 -1.45
C ARG A 73 -30.46 -33.94 -2.40
N LEU A 74 -29.29 -33.35 -2.02
CA LEU A 74 -28.65 -32.36 -2.86
C LEU A 74 -28.18 -32.96 -4.19
N SER A 75 -27.68 -34.20 -4.19
CA SER A 75 -27.25 -34.90 -5.39
C SER A 75 -28.36 -35.10 -6.43
N GLU A 76 -29.63 -35.22 -5.99
CA GLU A 76 -30.79 -35.34 -6.89
C GLU A 76 -31.07 -34.05 -7.68
N LYS A 77 -30.61 -32.90 -7.14
CA LYS A 77 -30.79 -31.56 -7.71
C LYS A 77 -29.59 -31.11 -8.56
N LEU A 78 -28.45 -31.71 -8.34
CA LEU A 78 -27.23 -31.44 -9.10
C LEU A 78 -27.22 -32.14 -10.45
N MET A 79 -26.26 -31.81 -11.29
CA MET A 79 -26.16 -32.29 -12.67
C MET A 79 -24.83 -32.99 -12.87
N VAL A 80 -24.75 -33.91 -13.83
CA VAL A 80 -23.50 -34.38 -14.44
C VAL A 80 -22.90 -33.26 -15.31
N LEU A 81 -21.64 -33.35 -15.64
CA LEU A 81 -20.91 -32.25 -16.28
C LEU A 81 -21.57 -31.76 -17.59
N ASP A 82 -21.91 -32.66 -18.50
CA ASP A 82 -22.51 -32.28 -19.79
C ASP A 82 -23.91 -31.70 -19.64
N ALA A 83 -24.72 -32.23 -18.73
CA ALA A 83 -26.02 -31.65 -18.42
C ALA A 83 -25.90 -30.26 -17.82
N ALA A 84 -24.84 -29.97 -17.05
CA ALA A 84 -24.57 -28.62 -16.54
C ALA A 84 -24.18 -27.65 -17.67
N PHE A 85 -23.42 -28.11 -18.68
CA PHE A 85 -23.14 -27.31 -19.88
C PHE A 85 -24.43 -26.97 -20.68
N GLU A 86 -25.26 -27.97 -20.91
CA GLU A 86 -26.55 -27.78 -21.62
C GLU A 86 -27.45 -26.81 -20.87
N GLU A 87 -27.58 -26.97 -19.54
CA GLU A 87 -28.41 -26.11 -18.70
C GLU A 87 -27.88 -24.70 -18.61
N CYS A 88 -26.56 -24.53 -18.54
CA CYS A 88 -25.88 -23.23 -18.56
C CYS A 88 -26.20 -22.47 -19.86
N ALA A 89 -26.12 -23.15 -21.01
CA ALA A 89 -26.46 -22.58 -22.31
C ALA A 89 -27.94 -22.23 -22.40
N ARG A 90 -28.82 -23.16 -21.98
CA ARG A 90 -30.28 -22.99 -22.00
C ARG A 90 -30.78 -21.80 -21.19
N LEU A 91 -30.16 -21.56 -20.02
CA LEU A 91 -30.56 -20.50 -19.08
C LEU A 91 -29.75 -19.22 -19.23
N SER A 92 -28.79 -19.17 -20.15
CA SER A 92 -27.84 -18.07 -20.32
C SER A 92 -27.17 -17.68 -18.98
N HIS A 93 -26.73 -18.70 -18.22
CA HIS A 93 -26.02 -18.53 -16.97
C HIS A 93 -24.52 -18.16 -17.23
N ALA A 94 -23.86 -17.57 -16.23
CA ALA A 94 -22.49 -17.08 -16.36
C ALA A 94 -21.45 -18.20 -16.46
N GLY A 95 -21.78 -19.41 -15.99
CA GLY A 95 -20.88 -20.55 -16.06
C GLY A 95 -21.37 -21.74 -15.25
N ILE A 96 -20.53 -22.78 -15.18
CA ILE A 96 -20.77 -23.97 -14.36
C ILE A 96 -19.93 -23.94 -13.08
N GLY A 97 -20.36 -24.65 -12.06
CA GLY A 97 -19.66 -24.75 -10.78
C GLY A 97 -19.67 -26.18 -10.25
N LEU A 98 -18.62 -26.53 -9.50
CA LEU A 98 -18.48 -27.80 -8.78
C LEU A 98 -18.94 -27.59 -7.34
N VAL A 99 -19.84 -28.46 -6.86
CA VAL A 99 -20.43 -28.41 -5.52
C VAL A 99 -19.78 -29.45 -4.62
N PHE A 100 -19.31 -29.03 -3.45
CA PHE A 100 -18.76 -29.90 -2.42
C PHE A 100 -19.81 -30.19 -1.36
N SER A 101 -20.12 -31.48 -1.17
CA SER A 101 -21.03 -31.97 -0.16
C SER A 101 -20.40 -33.12 0.61
N PRO A 102 -20.85 -33.43 1.86
CA PRO A 102 -20.30 -34.54 2.61
C PRO A 102 -20.33 -35.85 1.81
N GLY A 103 -19.19 -36.52 1.69
CA GLY A 103 -19.07 -37.78 0.94
C GLY A 103 -19.02 -37.64 -0.58
N CYS A 104 -18.89 -36.45 -1.15
CA CYS A 104 -18.81 -36.25 -2.60
C CYS A 104 -17.55 -36.86 -3.23
N GLY A 105 -16.54 -37.24 -2.44
CA GLY A 105 -15.31 -37.86 -2.94
C GLY A 105 -14.38 -36.90 -3.69
N VAL A 106 -14.63 -35.60 -3.67
CA VAL A 106 -13.86 -34.57 -4.37
C VAL A 106 -13.38 -33.50 -3.39
N VAL A 107 -12.15 -33.03 -3.56
CA VAL A 107 -11.59 -31.90 -2.82
C VAL A 107 -11.16 -30.82 -3.79
N GLY A 108 -11.32 -29.55 -3.37
CA GLY A 108 -10.91 -28.38 -4.13
C GLY A 108 -9.98 -27.51 -3.30
N LEU A 109 -8.87 -27.06 -3.90
CA LEU A 109 -7.99 -26.05 -3.34
C LEU A 109 -8.22 -24.73 -4.09
N ASP A 110 -8.44 -23.64 -3.38
CA ASP A 110 -8.56 -22.29 -3.90
C ASP A 110 -7.41 -21.44 -3.33
N LEU A 111 -6.62 -20.88 -4.23
CA LEU A 111 -5.48 -20.00 -3.91
C LEU A 111 -5.78 -18.62 -4.47
N ASP A 112 -6.16 -17.69 -3.59
CA ASP A 112 -6.46 -16.32 -3.97
C ASP A 112 -5.20 -15.44 -4.07
N HIS A 113 -5.23 -14.44 -4.98
CA HIS A 113 -4.19 -13.44 -5.16
C HIS A 113 -2.77 -14.02 -5.38
N CYS A 114 -2.67 -15.14 -6.08
CA CYS A 114 -1.41 -15.80 -6.40
C CYS A 114 -0.93 -15.57 -7.85
N ILE A 115 -1.66 -14.75 -8.61
CA ILE A 115 -1.30 -14.33 -9.97
C ILE A 115 -1.37 -12.82 -10.05
N ASP A 116 -0.25 -12.18 -10.34
CA ASP A 116 -0.18 -10.77 -10.65
C ASP A 116 -0.31 -10.57 -12.17
N PRO A 117 -1.15 -9.65 -12.66
CA PRO A 117 -1.32 -9.38 -14.08
C PRO A 117 -0.05 -9.00 -14.84
N VAL A 118 0.92 -8.41 -14.16
CA VAL A 118 2.17 -7.91 -14.74
C VAL A 118 3.36 -8.81 -14.39
N ALA A 119 3.49 -9.19 -13.10
CA ALA A 119 4.63 -9.97 -12.60
C ALA A 119 4.46 -11.50 -12.78
N GLY A 120 3.26 -11.98 -13.15
CA GLY A 120 2.96 -13.40 -13.27
C GLY A 120 2.71 -14.08 -11.92
N TRP A 121 3.32 -15.23 -11.66
CA TRP A 121 3.10 -16.02 -10.45
C TRP A 121 3.68 -15.34 -9.20
N THR A 122 2.85 -15.08 -8.19
CA THR A 122 3.22 -14.40 -6.93
C THR A 122 2.83 -15.23 -5.70
N LEU A 123 3.04 -16.53 -5.76
CA LEU A 123 2.72 -17.47 -4.68
C LEU A 123 3.48 -17.14 -3.39
N THR A 124 2.78 -17.08 -2.28
CA THR A 124 3.41 -17.07 -0.96
C THR A 124 4.05 -18.46 -0.68
N PRO A 125 4.98 -18.58 0.28
CA PRO A 125 5.57 -19.87 0.63
C PRO A 125 4.50 -20.92 1.01
N GLU A 126 3.45 -20.51 1.71
CA GLU A 126 2.34 -21.37 2.11
C GLU A 126 1.47 -21.80 0.91
N GLN A 127 1.16 -20.88 0.01
CA GLN A 127 0.44 -21.18 -1.22
C GLN A 127 1.24 -22.12 -2.11
N LYS A 128 2.55 -21.90 -2.22
CA LYS A 128 3.44 -22.79 -2.95
C LYS A 128 3.46 -24.19 -2.35
N THR A 129 3.57 -24.32 -1.04
CA THR A 129 3.52 -25.60 -0.34
C THR A 129 2.19 -26.32 -0.58
N ALA A 130 1.06 -25.61 -0.47
CA ALA A 130 -0.26 -26.19 -0.73
C ALA A 130 -0.42 -26.65 -2.19
N LEU A 131 0.06 -25.84 -3.16
CA LEU A 131 0.04 -26.18 -4.58
C LEU A 131 0.93 -27.40 -4.88
N ASP A 132 2.13 -27.45 -4.32
CA ASP A 132 3.09 -28.55 -4.53
C ASP A 132 2.53 -29.90 -4.04
N LEU A 133 1.69 -29.88 -3.00
CA LEU A 133 1.00 -31.07 -2.49
C LEU A 133 -0.16 -31.55 -3.40
N PHE A 134 -0.73 -30.66 -4.22
CA PHE A 134 -1.91 -30.93 -5.04
C PHE A 134 -1.60 -31.09 -6.54
N LYS A 135 -0.53 -30.49 -7.06
CA LYS A 135 -0.27 -30.32 -8.51
C LYS A 135 -0.22 -31.61 -9.33
N ASP A 136 0.24 -32.71 -8.70
CA ASP A 136 0.43 -33.98 -9.41
C ASP A 136 -0.84 -34.85 -9.43
N SER A 137 -1.85 -34.51 -8.63
CA SER A 137 -3.11 -35.23 -8.48
C SER A 137 -4.33 -34.41 -8.89
N GLY A 138 -4.16 -33.16 -9.36
CA GLY A 138 -5.26 -32.26 -9.59
C GLY A 138 -5.37 -31.68 -10.99
N PHE A 139 -6.62 -31.39 -11.38
CA PHE A 139 -6.90 -30.48 -12.47
C PHE A 139 -6.72 -29.04 -11.97
N ILE A 140 -5.86 -28.27 -12.61
CA ILE A 140 -5.52 -26.90 -12.24
C ILE A 140 -6.10 -25.94 -13.27
N GLU A 141 -6.77 -24.89 -12.82
CA GLU A 141 -7.26 -23.80 -13.67
C GLU A 141 -7.03 -22.43 -13.05
N VAL A 142 -7.08 -21.38 -13.85
CA VAL A 142 -7.10 -20.00 -13.36
C VAL A 142 -8.52 -19.66 -12.89
N SER A 143 -8.64 -19.12 -11.69
CA SER A 143 -9.92 -18.70 -11.10
C SER A 143 -10.62 -17.61 -11.93
N GLN A 144 -11.92 -17.46 -11.75
CA GLN A 144 -12.72 -16.48 -12.51
C GLN A 144 -12.24 -15.02 -12.33
N SER A 145 -11.56 -14.67 -11.23
CA SER A 145 -10.99 -13.34 -11.00
C SER A 145 -9.74 -13.06 -11.86
N GLY A 146 -9.12 -14.11 -12.42
CA GLY A 146 -7.85 -14.01 -13.15
C GLY A 146 -6.62 -13.89 -12.24
N THR A 147 -6.81 -13.77 -10.93
CA THR A 147 -5.72 -13.54 -9.95
C THR A 147 -5.47 -14.72 -9.02
N GLY A 148 -6.26 -15.79 -9.13
CA GLY A 148 -6.16 -16.99 -8.30
C GLY A 148 -6.12 -18.28 -9.10
N LEU A 149 -5.95 -19.39 -8.39
CA LEU A 149 -5.94 -20.76 -8.95
C LEU A 149 -6.93 -21.65 -8.22
N HIS A 150 -7.59 -22.51 -8.97
CA HIS A 150 -8.30 -23.66 -8.44
C HIS A 150 -7.54 -24.96 -8.78
N VAL A 151 -7.49 -25.89 -7.83
CA VAL A 151 -7.00 -27.26 -8.07
C VAL A 151 -8.03 -28.25 -7.55
N ILE A 152 -8.46 -29.19 -8.40
CA ILE A 152 -9.52 -30.16 -8.10
C ILE A 152 -8.94 -31.56 -8.16
N ALA A 153 -9.15 -32.37 -7.11
CA ALA A 153 -8.66 -33.74 -7.00
C ALA A 153 -9.70 -34.66 -6.34
N LEU A 154 -9.53 -35.99 -6.48
CA LEU A 154 -10.30 -36.95 -5.71
C LEU A 154 -9.77 -37.08 -4.30
N GLY A 155 -10.66 -37.05 -3.31
CA GLY A 155 -10.31 -37.16 -1.90
C GLY A 155 -11.46 -36.74 -0.99
N ASN A 156 -11.23 -36.89 0.32
CA ASN A 156 -12.17 -36.49 1.34
C ASN A 156 -11.50 -35.51 2.32
N ALA A 157 -12.10 -34.37 2.52
CA ALA A 157 -11.64 -33.36 3.48
C ALA A 157 -12.81 -32.61 4.11
N ALA A 158 -12.60 -32.08 5.31
CA ALA A 158 -13.45 -31.05 5.85
C ALA A 158 -13.09 -29.72 5.19
N THR A 159 -14.08 -28.89 4.86
CA THR A 159 -13.82 -27.55 4.34
C THR A 159 -13.11 -26.71 5.39
N LYS A 160 -11.94 -26.18 5.05
CA LYS A 160 -11.14 -25.26 5.88
C LYS A 160 -10.74 -24.02 5.07
N LYS A 161 -10.72 -22.88 5.73
CA LYS A 161 -10.39 -21.58 5.14
C LYS A 161 -9.41 -20.82 6.01
N ALA A 162 -8.38 -20.25 5.42
CA ALA A 162 -7.53 -19.24 6.06
C ALA A 162 -7.70 -17.92 5.30
N ASN A 163 -8.09 -16.87 5.99
CA ASN A 163 -8.41 -15.51 5.52
C ASN A 163 -7.90 -15.15 4.11
N GLY A 164 -8.60 -15.66 3.08
CA GLY A 164 -8.46 -15.19 1.70
C GLY A 164 -7.16 -15.55 0.98
N SER A 165 -6.35 -16.49 1.49
CA SER A 165 -5.12 -16.88 0.77
C SER A 165 -5.07 -18.35 0.36
N VAL A 166 -5.54 -19.26 1.21
CA VAL A 166 -5.60 -20.70 0.97
C VAL A 166 -6.91 -21.25 1.54
N GLU A 167 -7.76 -21.83 0.67
CA GLU A 167 -9.00 -22.47 1.08
C GLU A 167 -9.06 -23.89 0.56
N LEU A 168 -9.41 -24.86 1.44
CA LEU A 168 -9.64 -26.26 1.09
C LEU A 168 -11.14 -26.55 1.20
N PHE A 169 -11.75 -27.01 0.10
CA PHE A 169 -13.17 -27.39 0.04
C PHE A 169 -13.28 -28.92 -0.04
N GLY A 170 -14.19 -29.51 0.72
CA GLY A 170 -14.40 -30.93 0.69
C GLY A 170 -15.79 -31.39 1.12
N ASN A 171 -16.54 -30.60 1.90
CA ASN A 171 -17.85 -31.01 2.40
C ASN A 171 -18.92 -29.90 2.44
N LYS A 172 -18.58 -28.70 1.99
CA LYS A 172 -19.52 -27.57 1.85
C LYS A 172 -18.93 -26.49 0.97
N ASN A 173 -19.76 -25.80 0.22
CA ASN A 173 -19.43 -24.72 -0.71
C ASN A 173 -19.48 -25.15 -2.19
N PHE A 174 -19.21 -24.22 -3.10
CA PHE A 174 -18.99 -24.51 -4.51
C PHE A 174 -17.86 -23.67 -5.08
N LEU A 175 -17.19 -24.16 -6.12
CA LEU A 175 -16.23 -23.43 -6.94
C LEU A 175 -16.85 -23.08 -8.28
N ALA A 176 -16.71 -21.86 -8.73
CA ALA A 176 -17.09 -21.43 -10.08
C ALA A 176 -15.95 -21.77 -11.04
N LEU A 177 -16.20 -22.69 -11.96
CA LEU A 177 -15.22 -23.23 -12.88
C LEU A 177 -15.06 -22.36 -14.14
N THR A 178 -13.85 -22.28 -14.66
CA THR A 178 -13.53 -21.53 -15.89
C THR A 178 -12.92 -22.40 -16.99
N GLY A 179 -12.16 -23.42 -16.66
CA GLY A 179 -11.32 -24.17 -17.58
C GLY A 179 -10.11 -23.36 -18.12
N SER A 180 -10.04 -22.08 -17.80
CA SER A 180 -9.04 -21.17 -18.34
C SER A 180 -7.63 -21.64 -17.97
N ARG A 181 -6.78 -21.82 -18.98
CA ARG A 181 -5.41 -22.38 -18.85
C ARG A 181 -5.41 -23.71 -18.09
N GLY A 182 -6.50 -24.50 -18.25
CA GLY A 182 -6.67 -25.78 -17.61
C GLY A 182 -5.55 -26.74 -17.98
N ARG A 183 -5.06 -27.49 -16.99
CA ARG A 183 -4.03 -28.53 -17.17
C ARG A 183 -4.13 -29.59 -16.08
N GLY A 184 -3.66 -30.79 -16.43
CA GLY A 184 -3.78 -31.95 -15.55
C GLY A 184 -5.17 -32.56 -15.61
N GLU A 185 -5.39 -33.55 -14.78
CA GLU A 185 -6.61 -34.34 -14.69
C GLU A 185 -6.87 -34.68 -13.24
N VAL A 186 -8.14 -34.74 -12.86
CA VAL A 186 -8.55 -35.14 -11.52
C VAL A 186 -8.14 -36.58 -11.24
N ARG A 187 -7.30 -36.76 -10.21
CA ARG A 187 -6.78 -38.09 -9.78
C ARG A 187 -6.92 -38.24 -8.27
N GLN A 188 -6.76 -39.47 -7.80
CA GLN A 188 -6.79 -39.78 -6.38
C GLN A 188 -5.61 -39.09 -5.66
N MET A 189 -5.92 -38.32 -4.65
CA MET A 189 -4.95 -37.62 -3.83
C MET A 189 -4.54 -38.47 -2.63
N PRO A 190 -3.23 -38.53 -2.31
CA PRO A 190 -2.77 -39.17 -1.09
C PRO A 190 -3.34 -38.52 0.15
N PRO A 191 -3.82 -39.27 1.16
CA PRO A 191 -4.37 -38.68 2.41
C PRO A 191 -3.39 -37.78 3.14
N GLU A 192 -2.09 -38.09 3.08
CA GLU A 192 -1.01 -37.27 3.66
C GLU A 192 -0.91 -35.87 3.01
N SER A 193 -1.17 -35.76 1.71
CA SER A 193 -1.20 -34.47 1.01
C SER A 193 -2.36 -33.61 1.47
N ILE A 194 -3.54 -34.19 1.68
CA ILE A 194 -4.71 -33.51 2.25
C ILE A 194 -4.42 -33.07 3.70
N ALA A 195 -3.78 -33.92 4.48
CA ALA A 195 -3.35 -33.59 5.85
C ALA A 195 -2.31 -32.47 5.84
N GLY A 196 -1.36 -32.49 4.90
CA GLY A 196 -0.35 -31.44 4.71
C GLY A 196 -0.96 -30.07 4.43
N VAL A 197 -1.90 -29.98 3.47
CA VAL A 197 -2.61 -28.71 3.18
C VAL A 197 -3.45 -28.27 4.38
N THR A 198 -4.08 -29.21 5.07
CA THR A 198 -4.82 -28.93 6.29
C THR A 198 -3.92 -28.29 7.37
N ALA A 199 -2.70 -28.80 7.54
CA ALA A 199 -1.71 -28.25 8.46
C ALA A 199 -1.25 -26.85 8.05
N VAL A 200 -1.03 -26.60 6.76
CA VAL A 200 -0.72 -25.26 6.22
C VAL A 200 -1.83 -24.25 6.57
N ILE A 201 -3.09 -24.62 6.37
CA ILE A 201 -4.24 -23.77 6.69
C ILE A 201 -4.33 -23.52 8.21
N ASP A 202 -4.10 -24.54 9.04
CA ASP A 202 -4.13 -24.40 10.49
C ASP A 202 -2.98 -23.50 10.98
N GLN A 203 -1.78 -23.61 10.43
CA GLN A 203 -0.67 -22.70 10.73
C GLN A 203 -0.98 -21.24 10.34
N LEU A 204 -1.65 -21.02 9.20
CA LEU A 204 -2.10 -19.70 8.77
C LEU A 204 -3.16 -19.14 9.72
N LYS A 205 -4.05 -19.98 10.26
CA LYS A 205 -5.05 -19.57 11.25
C LYS A 205 -4.42 -19.24 12.59
N ASP A 206 -3.45 -20.02 13.04
CA ASP A 206 -2.76 -19.79 14.31
C ASP A 206 -1.91 -18.51 14.28
N LYS A 207 -1.38 -18.16 13.11
CA LYS A 207 -0.75 -16.84 12.89
C LYS A 207 -1.74 -15.66 13.01
N GLN A 208 -3.05 -15.91 12.99
CA GLN A 208 -4.11 -14.89 12.94
C GLN A 208 -5.01 -14.84 14.19
N LYS A 209 -4.91 -15.79 15.12
CA LYS A 209 -5.71 -15.77 16.36
C LYS A 209 -5.10 -14.85 17.41
N PRO A 210 -5.89 -13.97 18.04
CA PRO A 210 -5.56 -13.52 19.38
C PRO A 210 -5.64 -14.76 20.31
N ALA A 211 -4.58 -15.02 21.04
CA ALA A 211 -4.44 -16.23 21.83
C ALA A 211 -5.48 -16.33 22.93
N THR A 212 -6.26 -17.38 22.91
CA THR A 212 -6.94 -17.92 24.08
C THR A 212 -6.26 -19.22 24.49
N THR A 213 -6.03 -19.32 25.79
CA THR A 213 -5.37 -20.40 26.49
C THR A 213 -6.12 -21.74 26.38
N ASP A 214 -5.42 -22.80 26.12
CA ASP A 214 -5.24 -24.03 26.83
C ASP A 214 -4.83 -25.20 25.93
N ASN A 215 -3.72 -25.73 26.23
CA ASN A 215 -3.22 -27.12 26.21
C ASN A 215 -1.76 -27.21 25.73
N VAL A 216 -0.90 -27.38 26.69
CA VAL A 216 0.53 -27.61 26.56
C VAL A 216 0.76 -29.12 26.41
N VAL A 217 1.39 -29.55 25.30
CA VAL A 217 2.11 -30.82 25.20
C VAL A 217 3.60 -30.48 25.17
N PRO A 218 4.42 -31.05 26.07
CA PRO A 218 5.83 -30.68 26.18
C PRO A 218 6.64 -31.34 25.07
N LEU A 219 7.26 -30.54 24.21
CA LEU A 219 8.35 -30.92 23.35
C LEU A 219 9.67 -30.68 24.10
N HIS A 220 10.56 -31.67 24.11
CA HIS A 220 11.88 -31.59 24.70
C HIS A 220 12.64 -30.33 24.26
N ALA A 221 13.13 -29.59 25.23
CA ALA A 221 13.93 -28.41 25.03
C ALA A 221 15.36 -28.78 24.63
N PRO A 222 15.94 -28.16 23.60
CA PRO A 222 17.39 -28.23 23.34
C PRO A 222 18.15 -27.56 24.49
N SER A 223 19.38 -28.05 24.76
CA SER A 223 20.22 -27.61 25.88
C SER A 223 20.55 -26.12 25.80
N THR A 224 20.79 -25.49 26.93
CA THR A 224 21.09 -24.06 27.08
C THR A 224 22.34 -23.59 26.35
N SER A 225 23.26 -24.50 25.99
CA SER A 225 24.46 -24.21 25.19
C SER A 225 24.15 -23.89 23.71
N ASP A 226 23.12 -24.56 23.11
CA ASP A 226 22.82 -24.38 21.70
C ASP A 226 22.04 -23.10 21.40
N ARG A 227 21.27 -22.58 22.36
CA ARG A 227 20.52 -21.32 22.21
C ARG A 227 21.39 -20.06 22.27
N ALA A 228 22.44 -20.06 23.09
CA ALA A 228 23.37 -18.96 23.16
C ALA A 228 24.24 -18.84 21.91
N ALA A 229 24.65 -20.00 21.35
CA ALA A 229 25.43 -20.06 20.11
C ALA A 229 24.63 -19.56 18.91
N VAL A 230 23.35 -19.96 18.75
CA VAL A 230 22.48 -19.55 17.64
C VAL A 230 22.13 -18.05 17.69
N ALA A 231 21.95 -17.47 18.88
CA ALA A 231 21.67 -16.04 19.02
C ALA A 231 22.90 -15.18 18.73
N ALA A 232 24.10 -15.62 19.13
CA ALA A 232 25.36 -14.95 18.83
C ALA A 232 25.71 -15.01 17.31
N ILE A 233 25.44 -16.15 16.69
CA ILE A 233 25.67 -16.39 15.27
C ILE A 233 24.81 -15.47 14.38
N ASN A 234 23.53 -15.32 14.69
CA ASN A 234 22.63 -14.47 13.91
C ASN A 234 22.90 -12.97 14.08
N ALA A 235 23.39 -12.54 15.23
CA ALA A 235 23.78 -11.16 15.48
C ALA A 235 25.06 -10.77 14.71
N ASP A 236 26.06 -11.65 14.68
CA ASP A 236 27.33 -11.41 13.98
C ASP A 236 27.14 -11.35 12.45
N VAL A 237 26.29 -12.18 11.86
CA VAL A 237 26.00 -12.17 10.40
C VAL A 237 25.31 -10.86 9.97
N LEU A 238 24.40 -10.33 10.79
CA LEU A 238 23.70 -9.07 10.49
C LEU A 238 24.59 -7.82 10.61
N ILE A 239 25.59 -7.85 11.50
CA ILE A 239 26.47 -6.70 11.71
C ILE A 239 27.51 -6.58 10.57
N HIS A 240 28.00 -7.72 10.07
CA HIS A 240 29.04 -7.73 9.04
C HIS A 240 28.55 -7.59 7.61
N SER A 241 27.28 -7.83 7.33
CA SER A 241 26.69 -7.67 5.98
C SER A 241 26.46 -6.21 5.56
N ALA A 242 26.51 -5.25 6.50
CA ALA A 242 26.29 -3.83 6.27
C ALA A 242 27.56 -2.97 6.27
N GLU A 243 28.75 -3.58 6.48
CA GLU A 243 30.01 -2.82 6.51
C GLU A 243 30.61 -2.64 5.12
N ALA A 244 31.25 -1.49 4.89
CA ALA A 244 32.01 -1.24 3.68
C ALA A 244 33.14 -2.27 3.51
N PRO A 245 33.48 -2.70 2.29
CA PRO A 245 34.54 -3.64 2.02
C PRO A 245 35.88 -3.19 2.62
N ASP A 246 36.52 -4.09 3.35
CA ASP A 246 37.81 -3.82 4.04
C ASP A 246 38.79 -4.95 3.76
N SER A 247 39.76 -4.68 2.89
CA SER A 247 40.70 -5.69 2.39
C SER A 247 41.65 -6.22 3.45
N GLU A 248 42.12 -5.41 4.39
CA GLU A 248 43.02 -5.85 5.45
C GLU A 248 42.30 -6.78 6.42
N ARG A 249 41.09 -6.42 6.82
CA ARG A 249 40.27 -7.22 7.70
C ARG A 249 39.86 -8.53 7.05
N ALA A 250 39.42 -8.48 5.77
CA ALA A 250 39.05 -9.66 5.00
C ALA A 250 40.20 -10.65 4.82
N ASN A 251 41.40 -10.15 4.50
CA ASN A 251 42.60 -10.97 4.36
C ASN A 251 43.07 -11.57 5.70
N SER A 252 42.94 -10.80 6.80
CA SER A 252 43.23 -11.29 8.16
C SER A 252 42.25 -12.39 8.60
N ALA A 253 40.99 -12.24 8.28
CA ALA A 253 39.98 -13.25 8.54
C ALA A 253 40.22 -14.54 7.74
N LEU A 254 40.57 -14.41 6.46
CA LEU A 254 40.91 -15.55 5.59
C LEU A 254 42.05 -16.41 6.13
N GLN A 255 43.11 -15.79 6.69
CA GLN A 255 44.25 -16.51 7.24
C GLN A 255 43.92 -17.44 8.41
N ALA A 256 42.81 -17.20 9.10
CA ALA A 256 42.38 -18.05 10.21
C ALA A 256 41.57 -19.25 9.77
N ILE A 257 41.01 -19.23 8.56
CA ILE A 257 40.20 -20.30 8.03
C ILE A 257 41.09 -21.35 7.36
N HIS A 258 40.87 -22.62 7.65
CA HIS A 258 41.55 -23.68 6.90
C HIS A 258 40.90 -23.80 5.50
N SER A 259 41.72 -23.94 4.43
CA SER A 259 41.15 -24.06 3.08
C SER A 259 40.26 -25.31 3.01
N PRO A 260 38.96 -25.17 2.68
CA PRO A 260 38.08 -26.34 2.64
C PRO A 260 38.48 -27.34 1.58
N ASP A 261 38.37 -28.63 1.90
CA ASP A 261 38.57 -29.74 0.94
C ASP A 261 37.33 -29.95 0.03
N ASP A 262 36.15 -29.49 0.48
CA ASP A 262 34.91 -29.56 -0.28
C ASP A 262 34.79 -28.37 -1.24
N TYR A 263 34.46 -28.68 -2.50
CA TYR A 263 34.41 -27.67 -3.58
C TYR A 263 33.35 -26.62 -3.40
N ASP A 264 32.19 -26.98 -2.85
CA ASP A 264 31.07 -26.04 -2.63
C ASP A 264 31.37 -25.08 -1.47
N ASP A 265 32.02 -25.56 -0.41
CA ASP A 265 32.44 -24.74 0.72
C ASP A 265 33.63 -23.86 0.35
N TRP A 266 34.52 -24.33 -0.51
CA TRP A 266 35.59 -23.54 -1.09
C TRP A 266 35.04 -22.40 -1.98
N ASN A 267 34.04 -22.66 -2.83
CA ASN A 267 33.39 -21.62 -3.62
C ASN A 267 32.73 -20.54 -2.73
N LYS A 268 32.08 -20.95 -1.64
CA LYS A 268 31.50 -20.03 -0.66
C LYS A 268 32.57 -19.15 -0.04
N LEU A 269 33.73 -19.70 0.29
CA LEU A 269 34.85 -18.95 0.84
C LEU A 269 35.39 -17.91 -0.15
N VAL A 270 35.57 -18.26 -1.43
CA VAL A 270 36.05 -17.34 -2.47
C VAL A 270 35.08 -16.17 -2.65
N TRP A 271 33.78 -16.43 -2.74
CA TRP A 271 32.76 -15.39 -2.88
C TRP A 271 32.63 -14.54 -1.62
N ALA A 272 32.64 -15.14 -0.45
CA ALA A 272 32.55 -14.40 0.83
C ALA A 272 33.76 -13.48 1.05
N HIS A 273 34.95 -13.94 0.67
CA HIS A 273 36.18 -13.16 0.73
C HIS A 273 36.14 -11.95 -0.24
N GLN A 274 35.65 -12.16 -1.45
CA GLN A 274 35.43 -11.09 -2.42
C GLN A 274 34.39 -10.07 -1.92
N ALA A 275 33.26 -10.54 -1.39
CA ALA A 275 32.22 -9.69 -0.82
C ALA A 275 32.72 -8.84 0.35
N ALA A 276 33.70 -9.34 1.10
CA ALA A 276 34.35 -8.61 2.20
C ALA A 276 35.44 -7.62 1.73
N GLY A 277 35.69 -7.54 0.42
CA GLY A 277 36.73 -6.67 -0.15
C GLY A 277 38.12 -7.27 -0.13
N GLY A 278 38.28 -8.58 0.11
CA GLY A 278 39.55 -9.28 0.12
C GLY A 278 40.28 -9.26 -1.22
N THR A 279 41.61 -9.26 -1.19
CA THR A 279 42.44 -9.18 -2.40
C THR A 279 42.55 -10.51 -3.13
N LEU A 280 42.73 -10.47 -4.45
CA LEU A 280 42.90 -11.65 -5.27
C LEU A 280 44.13 -12.46 -4.85
N ASP A 281 45.28 -11.77 -4.59
CA ASP A 281 46.51 -12.41 -4.20
C ASP A 281 46.40 -13.17 -2.87
N ALA A 282 45.66 -12.61 -1.90
CA ALA A 282 45.44 -13.26 -0.62
C ALA A 282 44.67 -14.58 -0.74
N ILE A 283 43.60 -14.64 -1.54
CA ILE A 283 42.83 -15.88 -1.72
C ILE A 283 43.56 -16.91 -2.57
N ILE A 284 44.38 -16.46 -3.55
CA ILE A 284 45.26 -17.36 -4.32
C ILE A 284 46.30 -17.99 -3.41
N ALA A 285 46.98 -17.19 -2.56
CA ALA A 285 47.96 -17.68 -1.61
C ALA A 285 47.39 -18.63 -0.55
N HIS A 286 46.11 -18.50 -0.23
CA HIS A 286 45.40 -19.31 0.75
C HIS A 286 44.88 -20.66 0.16
N SER A 287 44.72 -20.73 -1.14
CA SER A 287 44.14 -21.89 -1.83
C SER A 287 45.23 -22.90 -2.27
N LEU A 288 44.84 -24.15 -2.55
CA LEU A 288 45.74 -25.16 -3.03
C LEU A 288 46.37 -24.79 -4.38
N PRO A 289 47.63 -25.23 -4.65
CA PRO A 289 48.26 -25.01 -5.95
C PRO A 289 47.40 -25.54 -7.13
N GLY A 290 47.25 -24.72 -8.15
CA GLY A 290 46.46 -25.08 -9.35
C GLY A 290 45.04 -24.46 -9.40
N SER A 291 44.54 -23.83 -8.33
CA SER A 291 43.19 -23.24 -8.23
C SER A 291 43.10 -21.80 -8.76
N GLU A 292 44.21 -21.18 -9.20
CA GLU A 292 44.23 -19.76 -9.60
C GLU A 292 43.26 -19.40 -10.72
N SER A 293 43.16 -20.24 -11.76
CA SER A 293 42.24 -20.05 -12.87
C SER A 293 40.78 -20.14 -12.44
N ASP A 294 40.48 -21.06 -11.50
CA ASP A 294 39.14 -21.24 -10.94
C ASP A 294 38.80 -20.06 -10.02
N ILE A 295 39.72 -19.60 -9.18
CA ILE A 295 39.50 -18.41 -8.34
C ILE A 295 39.18 -17.20 -9.17
N ARG A 296 39.91 -16.93 -10.26
CA ARG A 296 39.64 -15.83 -11.19
C ARG A 296 38.25 -15.94 -11.79
N ARG A 297 37.90 -17.12 -12.33
CA ARG A 297 36.58 -17.39 -12.92
C ARG A 297 35.44 -17.21 -11.91
N PHE A 298 35.59 -17.67 -10.67
CA PHE A 298 34.56 -17.50 -9.64
C PHE A 298 34.42 -16.06 -9.16
N ARG A 299 35.52 -15.33 -9.01
CA ARG A 299 35.46 -13.90 -8.69
C ARG A 299 34.77 -13.09 -9.78
N ASP A 300 35.02 -13.41 -11.05
CA ASP A 300 34.36 -12.74 -12.18
C ASP A 300 32.87 -13.07 -12.28
N SER A 301 32.44 -14.22 -11.74
CA SER A 301 31.04 -14.65 -11.69
C SER A 301 30.28 -14.22 -10.43
N PHE A 302 30.91 -13.48 -9.53
CA PHE A 302 30.29 -13.05 -8.29
C PHE A 302 29.18 -12.02 -8.55
N ASP A 303 27.95 -12.37 -8.13
CA ASP A 303 26.79 -11.49 -8.14
C ASP A 303 26.41 -11.12 -6.70
N PRO A 304 26.57 -9.86 -6.28
CA PRO A 304 26.21 -9.42 -4.93
C PRO A 304 24.68 -9.50 -4.65
N ALA A 305 23.87 -9.65 -5.69
CA ALA A 305 22.42 -9.81 -5.59
C ALA A 305 21.96 -11.29 -5.59
N HIS A 306 22.90 -12.25 -5.58
CA HIS A 306 22.55 -13.67 -5.65
C HIS A 306 21.65 -14.12 -4.48
N PRO A 307 20.55 -14.84 -4.72
CA PRO A 307 19.58 -15.24 -3.69
C PRO A 307 20.11 -16.11 -2.56
N GLY A 308 21.32 -16.64 -2.69
CA GLY A 308 21.98 -17.50 -1.68
C GLY A 308 22.57 -16.78 -0.47
N GLY A 309 22.59 -15.43 -0.44
CA GLY A 309 22.97 -14.66 0.74
C GLY A 309 24.46 -14.76 1.13
N ILE A 310 25.37 -15.10 0.20
CA ILE A 310 26.82 -15.15 0.47
C ILE A 310 27.37 -13.71 0.43
N GLY A 311 27.80 -13.19 1.59
CA GLY A 311 28.32 -11.84 1.74
C GLY A 311 29.51 -11.80 2.70
N ALA A 312 30.02 -10.59 2.98
CA ALA A 312 31.12 -10.36 3.91
C ALA A 312 30.91 -11.02 5.29
N GLY A 313 29.68 -11.04 5.79
CA GLY A 313 29.32 -11.72 7.04
C GLY A 313 29.61 -13.21 7.04
N THR A 314 29.53 -13.87 5.88
CA THR A 314 29.84 -15.30 5.75
C THR A 314 31.33 -15.56 6.01
N LEU A 315 32.24 -14.73 5.46
CA LEU A 315 33.68 -14.84 5.70
C LEU A 315 34.02 -14.67 7.18
N TYR A 316 33.54 -13.58 7.79
CA TYR A 316 33.84 -13.26 9.18
C TYR A 316 33.28 -14.29 10.14
N LYS A 317 32.12 -14.89 9.83
CA LYS A 317 31.59 -16.01 10.60
C LYS A 317 32.49 -17.22 10.51
N MET A 318 32.89 -17.65 9.32
CA MET A 318 33.79 -18.79 9.12
C MET A 318 35.10 -18.57 9.86
N ALA A 319 35.65 -17.36 9.85
CA ALA A 319 36.87 -17.01 10.54
C ALA A 319 36.72 -17.04 12.07
N ILE A 320 35.61 -16.54 12.60
CA ILE A 320 35.30 -16.58 14.04
C ILE A 320 35.12 -18.01 14.52
N ASP A 321 34.42 -18.84 13.76
CA ASP A 321 34.24 -20.26 14.05
C ASP A 321 35.59 -21.01 14.03
N ALA A 322 36.58 -20.54 13.22
CA ALA A 322 37.96 -21.00 13.20
C ALA A 322 38.88 -20.35 14.27
N GLY A 323 38.30 -19.52 15.17
CA GLY A 323 39.05 -18.91 16.29
C GLY A 323 39.68 -17.55 16.01
N TRP A 324 39.38 -16.91 14.88
CA TRP A 324 39.85 -15.55 14.55
C TRP A 324 39.26 -14.50 15.49
N LYS A 325 40.12 -13.61 15.97
CA LYS A 325 39.70 -12.45 16.76
C LYS A 325 39.69 -11.23 15.86
N ASP A 326 38.49 -10.75 15.55
CA ASP A 326 38.26 -9.58 14.69
C ASP A 326 38.92 -8.33 15.30
N PRO A 327 39.94 -7.72 14.64
CA PRO A 327 40.63 -6.55 15.17
C PRO A 327 39.76 -5.29 15.23
N LYS A 328 38.68 -5.25 14.42
CA LYS A 328 37.68 -4.17 14.44
C LYS A 328 36.45 -4.49 15.30
N ARG A 329 36.40 -5.67 15.86
CA ARG A 329 35.37 -6.01 16.86
C ARG A 329 35.59 -5.13 18.10
N LYS A 330 35.18 -3.88 18.01
CA LYS A 330 34.77 -3.16 19.22
C LYS A 330 33.68 -4.03 19.82
N VAL A 331 34.04 -4.63 20.95
CA VAL A 331 33.07 -5.36 21.76
C VAL A 331 31.81 -4.51 21.78
N VAL A 332 30.70 -4.99 21.24
CA VAL A 332 29.38 -4.29 21.20
C VAL A 332 28.80 -4.16 22.60
N THR A 333 29.61 -4.31 23.62
CA THR A 333 29.37 -3.69 24.93
C THR A 333 29.43 -2.16 24.89
N ALA A 334 29.90 -1.51 23.79
CA ALA A 334 30.07 -0.06 23.72
C ALA A 334 29.16 0.68 22.72
N ALA A 335 28.46 0.04 21.79
CA ALA A 335 27.50 0.74 20.89
C ALA A 335 26.05 0.68 21.40
N VAL A 336 25.79 0.01 22.51
CA VAL A 336 24.57 0.16 23.34
C VAL A 336 24.83 1.11 24.52
N ALA A 337 26.01 1.69 24.62
CA ALA A 337 26.41 2.70 25.61
C ALA A 337 26.43 4.11 24.99
N GLY A 338 25.27 4.56 24.51
CA GLY A 338 24.90 5.94 24.77
C GLY A 338 24.52 5.96 26.26
N ASP A 339 25.38 6.57 27.07
CA ASP A 339 25.29 6.68 28.52
C ASP A 339 25.01 5.36 29.24
N ALA A 340 26.09 4.73 29.70
CA ALA A 340 26.02 3.75 30.77
C ALA A 340 25.46 4.42 32.02
N ALA A 341 24.15 4.50 32.14
CA ALA A 341 23.52 4.58 33.44
C ALA A 341 23.93 3.30 34.16
N GLN A 342 24.64 3.51 35.26
CA GLN A 342 25.27 2.50 36.11
C GLN A 342 24.38 1.28 36.37
N PRO A 343 24.95 0.08 36.60
CA PRO A 343 24.21 -1.14 36.95
C PRO A 343 23.27 -1.03 38.17
N SER A 344 23.36 0.03 38.97
CA SER A 344 22.48 0.36 40.09
C SER A 344 21.01 0.55 39.75
N ALA A 345 20.63 0.76 38.48
CA ALA A 345 19.24 0.99 38.09
C ALA A 345 18.36 -0.27 37.99
N LEU A 346 18.92 -1.48 38.18
CA LEU A 346 18.15 -2.74 38.25
C LEU A 346 17.85 -3.19 39.69
N ASP A 347 18.08 -2.33 40.67
CA ASP A 347 17.73 -2.65 42.06
C ASP A 347 16.21 -2.75 42.25
N ALA A 348 15.74 -3.97 42.40
CA ALA A 348 14.33 -4.28 42.52
C ALA A 348 13.96 -4.49 43.98
N ASP A 349 13.41 -3.49 44.62
CA ASP A 349 12.76 -3.70 45.93
C ASP A 349 11.44 -4.45 45.78
N GLN A 350 10.74 -4.30 44.63
CA GLN A 350 9.52 -5.03 44.29
C GLN A 350 9.42 -5.28 42.76
N PRO A 351 9.86 -6.42 42.26
CA PRO A 351 9.80 -6.72 40.82
C PRO A 351 8.38 -7.18 40.39
N THR A 352 7.54 -6.20 40.04
CA THR A 352 6.17 -6.39 39.53
C THR A 352 6.12 -6.19 38.04
N ASP A 353 4.97 -6.41 37.40
CA ASP A 353 4.75 -6.08 35.97
C ASP A 353 4.92 -4.58 35.69
N ILE A 354 4.53 -3.70 36.66
CA ILE A 354 4.77 -2.27 36.57
C ILE A 354 6.27 -1.97 36.58
N TRP A 355 7.02 -2.63 37.41
CA TRP A 355 8.47 -2.51 37.46
C TRP A 355 9.11 -2.96 36.11
N LEU A 356 8.64 -4.10 35.56
CA LEU A 356 9.12 -4.57 34.23
C LEU A 356 8.84 -3.55 33.12
N ALA A 357 7.63 -3.00 33.12
CA ALA A 357 7.24 -1.96 32.15
C ALA A 357 8.12 -0.71 32.27
N LYS A 358 8.37 -0.25 33.51
CA LYS A 358 9.26 0.89 33.76
C LYS A 358 10.70 0.60 33.31
N LYS A 359 11.23 -0.60 33.58
CA LYS A 359 12.56 -0.99 33.10
C LYS A 359 12.64 -1.09 31.58
N PHE A 360 11.57 -1.54 30.93
CA PHE A 360 11.48 -1.48 29.46
C PHE A 360 11.50 -0.04 28.96
N ALA A 361 10.71 0.84 29.52
CA ALA A 361 10.66 2.25 29.14
C ALA A 361 12.00 2.96 29.39
N ASP A 362 12.62 2.77 30.56
CA ASP A 362 13.91 3.35 30.90
C ASP A 362 15.02 2.90 29.93
N ARG A 363 15.00 1.62 29.53
CA ARG A 363 16.06 1.02 28.70
C ARG A 363 15.86 1.29 27.22
N PHE A 364 14.61 1.22 26.75
CA PHE A 364 14.27 1.20 25.32
C PHE A 364 13.39 2.37 24.88
N GLY A 365 13.00 3.28 25.76
CA GLY A 365 12.14 4.42 25.43
C GLY A 365 12.75 5.40 24.42
N SER A 366 14.09 5.43 24.29
CA SER A 366 14.77 6.16 23.22
C SER A 366 14.70 5.46 21.86
N GLN A 367 14.48 4.14 21.85
CA GLN A 367 14.45 3.30 20.64
C GLN A 367 13.03 2.95 20.21
N PHE A 368 12.09 2.87 21.17
CA PHE A 368 10.69 2.51 20.91
C PHE A 368 9.75 3.59 21.42
N LYS A 369 8.72 3.87 20.62
CA LYS A 369 7.57 4.69 20.98
C LYS A 369 6.29 3.90 20.74
N PHE A 370 5.26 4.14 21.54
CA PHE A 370 3.92 3.62 21.29
C PHE A 370 3.01 4.75 20.83
N ASP A 371 2.59 4.67 19.60
CA ASP A 371 1.70 5.65 18.95
C ASP A 371 0.24 5.30 19.29
N HIS A 372 -0.36 6.06 20.18
CA HIS A 372 -1.75 5.85 20.62
C HIS A 372 -2.77 6.16 19.50
N GLY A 373 -2.44 7.04 18.57
CA GLY A 373 -3.31 7.39 17.45
C GLY A 373 -3.49 6.23 16.46
N TRP A 374 -2.40 5.50 16.20
CA TRP A 374 -2.40 4.34 15.30
C TRP A 374 -2.37 2.99 16.03
N ASN A 375 -2.35 3.01 17.37
CA ASN A 375 -2.27 1.82 18.23
C ASN A 375 -1.13 0.86 17.84
N VAL A 376 0.07 1.39 17.62
CA VAL A 376 1.22 0.65 17.11
C VAL A 376 2.51 1.06 17.81
N TYR A 377 3.38 0.08 18.11
CA TYR A 377 4.76 0.37 18.46
C TYR A 377 5.54 0.83 17.23
N ARG A 378 6.36 1.85 17.40
CA ARG A 378 7.33 2.35 16.42
C ARG A 378 8.73 2.17 16.94
N THR A 379 9.66 1.90 16.06
CA THR A 379 11.09 1.82 16.37
C THR A 379 11.87 2.80 15.52
N TRP A 380 12.91 3.39 16.14
CA TRP A 380 13.85 4.24 15.40
C TRP A 380 14.77 3.40 14.54
N ARG A 381 14.69 3.54 13.24
CA ARG A 381 15.57 2.86 12.27
C ARG A 381 15.70 3.68 10.98
N ASN A 382 16.88 3.64 10.38
CA ASN A 382 17.16 4.32 9.11
C ASN A 382 16.73 5.79 9.09
N GLY A 383 16.85 6.50 10.22
CA GLY A 383 16.53 7.92 10.30
C GLY A 383 15.04 8.25 10.43
N SER A 384 14.18 7.27 10.75
CA SER A 384 12.74 7.50 10.93
C SER A 384 12.12 6.59 12.00
N TRP A 385 10.98 7.03 12.55
CA TRP A 385 10.15 6.24 13.47
C TRP A 385 9.21 5.31 12.69
N ALA A 386 9.72 4.14 12.29
CA ALA A 386 8.96 3.17 11.52
C ALA A 386 8.08 2.27 12.40
N PRO A 387 6.91 1.79 11.93
CA PRO A 387 6.11 0.81 12.65
C PRO A 387 6.90 -0.48 12.90
N CYS A 388 6.71 -1.07 14.07
CA CYS A 388 7.20 -2.42 14.38
C CYS A 388 6.34 -3.45 13.66
N THR A 389 6.84 -4.00 12.57
CA THR A 389 6.10 -4.96 11.72
C THR A 389 6.51 -6.41 11.95
N ARG A 390 7.65 -6.63 12.60
CA ARG A 390 8.24 -7.96 12.84
C ARG A 390 8.36 -8.29 14.34
N GLY A 391 7.69 -7.52 15.21
CA GLY A 391 7.73 -7.75 16.66
C GLY A 391 9.01 -7.26 17.33
N GLU A 392 9.68 -6.25 16.77
CA GLU A 392 10.94 -5.69 17.28
C GLU A 392 10.86 -5.30 18.77
N GLN A 393 9.72 -4.77 19.21
CA GLN A 393 9.46 -4.46 20.62
C GLN A 393 9.41 -5.73 21.50
N VAL A 394 8.96 -6.85 20.95
CA VAL A 394 8.93 -8.14 21.66
C VAL A 394 10.36 -8.65 21.83
N GLU A 395 11.21 -8.54 20.82
CA GLU A 395 12.61 -8.91 20.91
C GLU A 395 13.36 -8.04 21.95
N ALA A 396 13.06 -6.74 22.01
CA ALA A 396 13.62 -5.86 23.06
C ALA A 396 13.16 -6.28 24.46
N ALA A 397 11.90 -6.69 24.62
CA ALA A 397 11.42 -7.20 25.91
C ALA A 397 12.09 -8.54 26.30
N LYS A 398 12.38 -9.43 25.34
CA LYS A 398 13.16 -10.65 25.56
C LYS A 398 14.61 -10.32 25.97
N GLN A 399 15.23 -9.32 25.37
CA GLN A 399 16.56 -8.84 25.77
C GLN A 399 16.54 -8.32 27.22
N LEU A 400 15.51 -7.54 27.60
CA LEU A 400 15.35 -7.10 28.98
C LEU A 400 15.25 -8.30 29.96
N ALA A 401 14.46 -9.31 29.61
CA ALA A 401 14.34 -10.53 30.44
C ALA A 401 15.68 -11.24 30.62
N GLY A 402 16.53 -11.31 29.57
CA GLY A 402 17.89 -11.82 29.65
C GLY A 402 18.79 -11.01 30.59
N LEU A 403 18.72 -9.68 30.49
CA LEU A 403 19.51 -8.78 31.37
C LEU A 403 19.09 -8.96 32.86
N ILE A 404 17.81 -9.09 33.14
CA ILE A 404 17.30 -9.33 34.48
C ILE A 404 17.80 -10.68 35.02
N LEU A 405 17.81 -11.72 34.18
CA LEU A 405 18.32 -13.06 34.55
C LEU A 405 19.82 -13.02 34.88
N ILE A 406 20.63 -12.33 34.05
CA ILE A 406 22.06 -12.14 34.33
C ILE A 406 22.25 -11.45 35.67
N LYS A 407 21.51 -10.37 35.94
CA LYS A 407 21.60 -9.62 37.19
C LYS A 407 21.16 -10.46 38.38
N ALA A 408 20.12 -11.28 38.25
CA ALA A 408 19.67 -12.21 39.25
C ALA A 408 20.74 -13.27 39.56
N GLY A 409 21.45 -13.77 38.55
CA GLY A 409 22.57 -14.69 38.69
C GLY A 409 23.76 -14.09 39.45
N GLU A 410 24.14 -12.84 39.14
CA GLU A 410 25.18 -12.10 39.84
C GLU A 410 24.85 -11.95 41.35
N LEU A 411 23.64 -11.55 41.66
CA LEU A 411 23.19 -11.41 43.05
C LEU A 411 23.13 -12.77 43.74
N HIS A 412 22.76 -13.83 43.02
CA HIS A 412 22.74 -15.18 43.59
C HIS A 412 24.15 -15.68 43.95
N GLN A 413 25.15 -15.34 43.16
CA GLN A 413 26.56 -15.66 43.50
C GLN A 413 27.05 -14.91 44.72
N GLN A 414 26.57 -13.66 44.93
CA GLN A 414 26.96 -12.83 46.06
C GLN A 414 26.25 -13.24 47.38
N ASP A 415 24.93 -13.45 47.31
CA ASP A 415 24.10 -13.88 48.43
C ASP A 415 22.91 -14.74 47.95
N PRO A 416 23.06 -16.07 47.92
CA PRO A 416 22.04 -16.99 47.44
C PRO A 416 20.75 -16.99 48.30
N HIS A 417 20.87 -16.60 49.53
CA HIS A 417 19.76 -16.66 50.53
C HIS A 417 19.00 -15.35 50.68
N SER A 418 19.50 -14.27 50.08
CA SER A 418 18.87 -12.96 50.11
C SER A 418 17.43 -13.00 49.58
N GLY A 419 16.50 -12.37 50.28
CA GLY A 419 15.13 -12.18 49.83
C GLY A 419 15.08 -11.37 48.51
N LYS A 420 16.06 -10.47 48.26
CA LYS A 420 16.23 -9.69 47.05
C LYS A 420 16.56 -10.60 45.85
N THR A 421 17.53 -11.51 46.05
CA THR A 421 17.93 -12.51 45.05
C THR A 421 16.76 -13.38 44.62
N LYS A 422 16.01 -13.94 45.57
CA LYS A 422 14.84 -14.80 45.32
C LYS A 422 13.76 -14.07 44.52
N ARG A 423 13.44 -12.81 44.89
CA ARG A 423 12.44 -12.01 44.21
C ARG A 423 12.88 -11.68 42.77
N LEU A 424 14.15 -11.34 42.54
CA LEU A 424 14.66 -11.01 41.22
C LEU A 424 14.71 -12.25 40.30
N LEU A 425 15.04 -13.44 40.81
CA LEU A 425 14.97 -14.72 40.10
C LEU A 425 13.54 -15.03 39.65
N ALA A 426 12.54 -14.88 40.55
CA ALA A 426 11.14 -15.06 40.21
C ALA A 426 10.67 -14.07 39.14
N CYS A 427 11.12 -12.82 39.23
CA CYS A 427 10.87 -11.80 38.21
C CYS A 427 11.51 -12.16 36.86
N ALA A 428 12.76 -12.63 36.83
CA ALA A 428 13.46 -13.07 35.63
C ALA A 428 12.72 -14.24 34.95
N GLN A 429 12.22 -15.20 35.73
CA GLN A 429 11.39 -16.30 35.21
C GLN A 429 10.08 -15.77 34.59
N ARG A 430 9.38 -14.87 35.30
CA ARG A 430 8.15 -14.24 34.78
C ARG A 430 8.41 -13.42 33.52
N ALA A 431 9.48 -12.62 33.49
CA ALA A 431 9.85 -11.79 32.35
C ALA A 431 10.14 -12.60 31.07
N GLN A 432 10.53 -13.87 31.21
CA GLN A 432 10.73 -14.80 30.10
C GLN A 432 9.43 -15.46 29.64
N SER A 433 8.35 -15.38 30.42
CA SER A 433 7.05 -15.90 30.02
C SER A 433 6.36 -14.97 29.03
N ARG A 434 5.48 -15.53 28.19
CA ARG A 434 4.64 -14.74 27.28
C ARG A 434 3.84 -13.69 28.05
N SER A 435 3.18 -14.08 29.13
CA SER A 435 2.38 -13.17 29.97
C SER A 435 3.18 -12.03 30.56
N GLY A 436 4.44 -12.27 30.98
CA GLY A 436 5.33 -11.22 31.48
C GLY A 436 5.79 -10.25 30.40
N ILE A 437 6.12 -10.75 29.21
CA ILE A 437 6.47 -9.92 28.05
C ILE A 437 5.27 -9.04 27.63
N ASP A 438 4.08 -9.66 27.49
CA ASP A 438 2.86 -8.95 27.09
C ASP A 438 2.48 -7.88 28.13
N ALA A 439 2.58 -8.19 29.43
CA ALA A 439 2.31 -7.24 30.51
C ALA A 439 3.30 -6.07 30.50
N ALA A 440 4.59 -6.35 30.37
CA ALA A 440 5.62 -5.31 30.29
C ALA A 440 5.37 -4.35 29.13
N LEU A 441 5.14 -4.88 27.92
CA LEU A 441 4.86 -4.09 26.74
C LEU A 441 3.55 -3.32 26.85
N LYS A 442 2.49 -3.94 27.38
CA LYS A 442 1.17 -3.30 27.52
C LYS A 442 1.19 -2.16 28.53
N LEU A 443 1.84 -2.35 29.68
CA LEU A 443 1.95 -1.31 30.69
C LEU A 443 2.92 -0.19 30.26
N ALA A 444 3.99 -0.51 29.53
CA ALA A 444 4.92 0.48 29.00
C ALA A 444 4.27 1.45 27.99
N GLN A 445 3.14 1.10 27.39
CA GLN A 445 2.41 1.98 26.47
C GLN A 445 2.00 3.32 27.10
N SER A 446 1.82 3.36 28.40
CA SER A 446 1.44 4.59 29.13
C SER A 446 2.63 5.31 29.77
N ASP A 447 3.85 4.77 29.68
CA ASP A 447 5.04 5.43 30.23
C ASP A 447 5.41 6.66 29.39
N PRO A 448 5.67 7.84 30.00
CA PRO A 448 6.01 9.07 29.27
C PRO A 448 7.22 8.98 28.33
N LEU A 449 8.14 8.04 28.57
CA LEU A 449 9.29 7.80 27.68
C LEU A 449 8.89 7.04 26.39
N VAL A 450 7.75 6.33 26.42
CA VAL A 450 7.28 5.47 25.34
C VAL A 450 6.02 6.02 24.68
N ALA A 451 5.09 6.54 25.46
CA ALA A 451 3.79 7.03 25.01
C ALA A 451 3.94 8.26 24.11
N VAL A 452 3.35 8.20 22.93
CA VAL A 452 3.25 9.34 21.99
C VAL A 452 1.88 9.33 21.32
N SER A 453 1.45 10.50 20.85
CA SER A 453 0.26 10.65 20.01
C SER A 453 0.65 10.80 18.54
N ALA A 454 -0.30 10.62 17.63
CA ALA A 454 -0.07 10.86 16.21
C ALA A 454 0.39 12.30 15.91
N GLU A 455 -0.05 13.24 16.73
CA GLU A 455 0.28 14.67 16.63
C GLU A 455 1.72 14.99 17.05
N ASP A 456 2.41 14.05 17.72
CA ASP A 456 3.80 14.25 18.13
C ASP A 456 4.77 14.08 16.97
N PHE A 457 4.35 13.44 15.90
CA PHE A 457 5.17 13.21 14.73
C PHE A 457 5.05 14.31 13.67
N ASP A 458 6.15 14.53 12.92
CA ASP A 458 6.26 15.44 11.77
C ASP A 458 5.69 16.85 12.03
N LYS A 459 5.81 17.37 13.26
CA LYS A 459 5.26 18.66 13.68
C LYS A 459 5.81 19.86 12.92
N ASP A 460 7.10 19.81 12.58
CA ASP A 460 7.74 20.92 11.89
C ASP A 460 7.50 20.82 10.36
N PRO A 461 6.68 21.74 9.79
CA PRO A 461 6.36 21.71 8.38
C PRO A 461 7.54 22.05 7.48
N ASP A 462 8.60 22.64 8.01
CA ASP A 462 9.81 23.04 7.28
C ASP A 462 10.88 21.93 7.22
N LEU A 463 10.72 20.82 7.95
CA LEU A 463 11.65 19.68 7.91
C LEU A 463 11.21 18.66 6.86
N PHE A 464 12.17 18.18 6.09
CA PHE A 464 11.97 17.11 5.11
C PHE A 464 13.01 16.00 5.34
N ASN A 465 12.55 14.82 5.75
CA ASN A 465 13.40 13.68 6.06
C ASN A 465 13.80 12.95 4.76
N VAL A 466 15.07 12.73 4.57
CA VAL A 466 15.68 12.09 3.37
C VAL A 466 16.53 10.90 3.78
N ALA A 467 17.04 10.13 2.82
CA ALA A 467 17.80 8.91 3.12
C ALA A 467 19.06 9.15 3.95
N ASN A 468 19.75 10.28 3.74
CA ASN A 468 21.04 10.61 4.39
C ASN A 468 20.94 11.71 5.47
N GLY A 469 19.72 12.10 5.90
CA GLY A 469 19.56 13.13 6.92
C GLY A 469 18.21 13.82 6.90
N VAL A 470 18.14 15.02 7.46
CA VAL A 470 16.97 15.88 7.50
C VAL A 470 17.28 17.22 6.86
N VAL A 471 16.56 17.58 5.83
CA VAL A 471 16.71 18.87 5.15
C VAL A 471 15.83 19.92 5.83
N HIS A 472 16.41 21.03 6.25
CA HIS A 472 15.70 22.21 6.65
C HIS A 472 15.38 23.02 5.39
N LEU A 473 14.14 22.94 4.92
CA LEU A 473 13.72 23.46 3.61
C LEU A 473 14.01 24.95 3.40
N PRO A 474 13.79 25.86 4.40
CA PRO A 474 14.06 27.28 4.23
C PRO A 474 15.52 27.62 3.93
N THR A 475 16.46 26.85 4.48
CA THR A 475 17.92 27.09 4.29
C THR A 475 18.58 26.12 3.30
N GLY A 476 17.91 25.03 2.94
CA GLY A 476 18.46 23.95 2.13
C GLY A 476 19.58 23.17 2.83
N GLN A 477 19.76 23.34 4.16
CA GLN A 477 20.80 22.65 4.91
C GLN A 477 20.39 21.21 5.25
N LEU A 478 21.29 20.27 4.99
CA LEU A 478 21.17 18.89 5.45
C LEU A 478 21.75 18.79 6.88
N ARG A 479 21.01 18.13 7.77
CA ARG A 479 21.40 17.82 9.15
C ARG A 479 21.38 16.31 9.35
N PRO A 480 22.19 15.77 10.28
CA PRO A 480 22.07 14.37 10.66
C PRO A 480 20.66 14.01 11.13
N HIS A 481 20.29 12.75 10.99
CA HIS A 481 19.05 12.23 11.57
C HIS A 481 19.09 12.36 13.09
N ASP A 482 17.96 12.80 13.67
CA ASP A 482 17.81 12.97 15.11
C ASP A 482 16.44 12.38 15.54
N PRO A 483 16.41 11.34 16.40
CA PRO A 483 15.16 10.74 16.87
C PRO A 483 14.25 11.72 17.63
N THR A 484 14.81 12.79 18.21
CA THR A 484 14.04 13.80 18.94
C THR A 484 13.16 14.67 18.04
N LEU A 485 13.45 14.74 16.74
CA LEU A 485 12.63 15.43 15.75
C LEU A 485 11.31 14.69 15.44
N MET A 486 11.15 13.48 15.97
CA MET A 486 9.93 12.68 15.85
C MET A 486 9.44 12.52 14.41
N LEU A 487 10.35 12.35 13.43
CA LEU A 487 10.00 12.18 12.03
C LEU A 487 9.68 10.71 11.73
N PHE A 488 8.51 10.42 11.14
CA PHE A 488 8.15 9.05 10.73
C PHE A 488 8.02 8.90 9.21
N ARG A 489 7.85 10.00 8.48
CA ARG A 489 7.88 10.01 7.01
C ARG A 489 9.28 10.21 6.51
N GLN A 490 9.58 9.66 5.32
CA GLN A 490 10.91 9.77 4.74
C GLN A 490 10.86 9.64 3.22
N SER A 491 11.66 10.45 2.52
CA SER A 491 12.04 10.24 1.13
C SER A 491 13.13 9.17 1.04
N PRO A 492 13.06 8.24 0.09
CA PRO A 492 14.12 7.24 -0.11
C PRO A 492 15.36 7.81 -0.80
N VAL A 493 15.36 9.08 -1.19
CA VAL A 493 16.42 9.73 -1.97
C VAL A 493 17.39 10.44 -1.03
N GLU A 494 18.67 10.35 -1.32
CA GLU A 494 19.70 11.16 -0.67
C GLU A 494 19.64 12.60 -1.18
N TYR A 495 19.88 13.54 -0.29
CA TYR A 495 19.96 14.95 -0.64
C TYR A 495 21.39 15.42 -0.73
N ASP A 496 21.71 16.06 -1.86
CA ASP A 496 22.94 16.84 -2.06
C ASP A 496 22.55 18.20 -2.67
N ALA A 497 22.86 19.27 -1.94
CA ALA A 497 22.53 20.65 -2.35
C ALA A 497 23.18 21.05 -3.68
N HIS A 498 24.31 20.42 -4.03
CA HIS A 498 25.09 20.70 -5.24
C HIS A 498 24.77 19.74 -6.40
N ALA A 499 23.95 18.74 -6.19
CA ALA A 499 23.56 17.83 -7.25
C ALA A 499 22.80 18.57 -8.37
N VAL A 500 23.11 18.19 -9.61
CA VAL A 500 22.50 18.73 -10.82
C VAL A 500 21.60 17.71 -11.48
N CYS A 501 20.64 18.17 -12.26
CA CYS A 501 19.66 17.32 -12.96
C CYS A 501 19.42 17.79 -14.41
N PRO A 502 20.46 17.83 -15.26
CA PRO A 502 20.35 18.41 -16.60
C PRO A 502 19.35 17.70 -17.48
N MET A 503 19.21 16.37 -17.37
CA MET A 503 18.22 15.61 -18.13
C MET A 503 16.81 15.96 -17.69
N PHE A 504 16.57 16.09 -16.37
CA PHE A 504 15.28 16.52 -15.84
C PHE A 504 14.96 17.96 -16.23
N GLU A 505 15.92 18.89 -16.18
CA GLU A 505 15.70 20.27 -16.59
C GLU A 505 15.38 20.37 -18.09
N ASN A 506 16.02 19.54 -18.94
CA ASN A 506 15.66 19.42 -20.35
C ASN A 506 14.26 18.83 -20.54
N PHE A 507 13.90 17.80 -19.78
CA PHE A 507 12.55 17.25 -19.77
C PHE A 507 11.51 18.31 -19.38
N MET A 508 11.76 19.10 -18.33
CA MET A 508 10.86 20.18 -17.91
C MET A 508 10.70 21.25 -19.00
N ARG A 509 11.76 21.57 -19.71
CA ARG A 509 11.73 22.50 -20.85
C ARG A 509 10.90 21.95 -22.01
N GLU A 510 11.07 20.66 -22.34
CA GLU A 510 10.31 20.01 -23.40
C GLU A 510 8.80 19.96 -23.07
N ILE A 511 8.40 19.51 -21.88
CA ILE A 511 6.97 19.39 -21.51
C ILE A 511 6.27 20.74 -21.32
N SER A 512 7.02 21.81 -21.06
CA SER A 512 6.50 23.18 -21.00
C SER A 512 6.35 23.82 -22.39
N CYS A 513 6.89 23.23 -23.46
CA CYS A 513 7.08 23.84 -24.76
C CYS A 513 7.93 25.13 -24.66
N ASP A 514 9.05 25.07 -23.92
CA ASP A 514 10.00 26.17 -23.64
C ASP A 514 9.40 27.36 -22.87
N ASP A 515 8.24 27.18 -22.21
CA ASP A 515 7.65 28.19 -21.33
C ASP A 515 8.36 28.18 -19.96
N THR A 516 9.29 29.12 -19.80
CA THR A 516 10.09 29.28 -18.57
C THR A 516 9.28 29.74 -17.35
N ASP A 517 8.22 30.54 -17.54
CA ASP A 517 7.31 30.99 -16.48
C ASP A 517 6.52 29.77 -15.91
N TRP A 518 6.08 28.87 -16.78
CA TRP A 518 5.43 27.63 -16.41
C TRP A 518 6.39 26.69 -15.64
N VAL A 519 7.64 26.52 -16.08
CA VAL A 519 8.65 25.70 -15.40
C VAL A 519 8.95 26.27 -14.02
N ASP A 520 9.12 27.58 -13.90
CA ASP A 520 9.41 28.29 -12.66
C ASP A 520 8.23 28.18 -11.68
N TYR A 521 6.99 28.25 -12.17
CA TYR A 521 5.80 28.00 -11.38
C TYR A 521 5.76 26.56 -10.86
N LEU A 522 5.97 25.53 -11.72
CA LEU A 522 5.98 24.15 -11.29
C LEU A 522 7.11 23.86 -10.30
N GLN A 523 8.25 24.53 -10.43
CA GLN A 523 9.32 24.40 -9.44
C GLN A 523 8.86 24.86 -8.05
N ARG A 524 8.14 25.99 -7.96
CA ARG A 524 7.55 26.46 -6.70
C ARG A 524 6.48 25.50 -6.18
N VAL A 525 5.61 24.99 -7.03
CA VAL A 525 4.58 24.02 -6.67
C VAL A 525 5.19 22.74 -6.12
N MET A 526 6.17 22.16 -6.79
CA MET A 526 6.83 20.94 -6.34
C MET A 526 7.65 21.17 -5.07
N GLY A 527 8.28 22.34 -4.93
CA GLY A 527 8.98 22.74 -3.70
C GLY A 527 8.02 22.92 -2.53
N TYR A 528 6.92 23.66 -2.73
CA TYR A 528 5.85 23.83 -1.74
C TYR A 528 5.28 22.47 -1.31
N ALA A 529 5.13 21.55 -2.24
CA ALA A 529 4.62 20.20 -1.99
C ALA A 529 5.50 19.38 -1.05
N MET A 530 6.82 19.67 -0.95
CA MET A 530 7.71 19.00 0.01
C MET A 530 7.41 19.37 1.47
N SER A 531 6.86 20.55 1.72
CA SER A 531 6.61 21.05 3.06
C SER A 531 5.31 20.52 3.67
N GLY A 532 5.13 20.71 4.98
CA GLY A 532 3.85 20.49 5.67
C GLY A 532 2.89 21.67 5.58
N HIS A 533 3.27 22.80 4.94
CA HIS A 533 2.41 23.96 4.81
C HIS A 533 1.24 23.74 3.85
N VAL A 534 0.07 24.30 4.18
CA VAL A 534 -1.16 24.24 3.36
C VAL A 534 -1.78 25.63 3.15
N SER A 535 -1.01 26.68 3.39
CA SER A 535 -1.45 28.09 3.36
C SER A 535 -2.01 28.57 2.02
N GLU A 536 -1.63 27.92 0.92
CA GLU A 536 -2.11 28.26 -0.42
C GLU A 536 -3.54 27.76 -0.71
N GLU A 537 -4.02 26.79 0.10
CA GLU A 537 -5.34 26.17 -0.07
C GLU A 537 -5.63 25.67 -1.49
N LYS A 538 -4.64 25.08 -2.18
CA LYS A 538 -4.69 24.74 -3.61
C LYS A 538 -4.81 23.26 -3.88
N MET A 539 -5.56 22.96 -4.94
CA MET A 539 -5.54 21.72 -5.71
C MET A 539 -4.86 22.02 -7.06
N PHE A 540 -3.89 21.20 -7.43
CA PHE A 540 -3.17 21.30 -8.70
C PHE A 540 -3.73 20.29 -9.70
N PHE A 541 -4.46 20.79 -10.71
CA PHE A 541 -5.06 19.93 -11.72
C PHE A 541 -4.23 19.94 -13.01
N TRP A 542 -3.54 18.84 -13.28
CA TRP A 542 -2.70 18.62 -14.46
C TRP A 542 -3.54 18.11 -15.63
N LEU A 543 -3.80 18.97 -16.60
CA LEU A 543 -4.66 18.67 -17.75
C LEU A 543 -3.83 18.46 -19.02
N GLY A 544 -4.19 17.45 -19.83
CA GLY A 544 -3.61 17.24 -21.18
C GLY A 544 -4.00 15.91 -21.79
N ILE A 545 -3.96 15.81 -23.11
CA ILE A 545 -4.62 14.77 -23.93
C ILE A 545 -3.87 13.42 -23.94
N GLY A 546 -2.73 13.30 -23.23
CA GLY A 546 -1.87 12.11 -23.24
C GLY A 546 -0.52 12.35 -23.93
N ALA A 547 0.45 11.46 -23.68
CA ALA A 547 1.83 11.52 -24.19
C ALA A 547 2.53 12.90 -24.03
N ASN A 548 2.32 13.57 -22.91
CA ASN A 548 2.72 14.94 -22.61
C ASN A 548 3.57 15.06 -21.33
N GLY A 549 4.08 13.95 -20.81
CA GLY A 549 4.98 13.96 -19.64
C GLY A 549 4.30 14.00 -18.27
N LYS A 550 2.96 14.21 -18.16
CA LYS A 550 2.23 14.27 -16.87
C LYS A 550 2.51 13.04 -15.98
N SER A 551 2.37 11.84 -16.54
CA SER A 551 2.55 10.59 -15.79
C SER A 551 3.99 10.42 -15.33
N VAL A 552 4.95 10.70 -16.20
CA VAL A 552 6.38 10.64 -15.89
C VAL A 552 6.71 11.60 -14.74
N LEU A 553 6.30 12.87 -14.84
CA LEU A 553 6.54 13.87 -13.80
C LEU A 553 5.88 13.48 -12.46
N GLY A 554 4.63 13.01 -12.50
CA GLY A 554 3.91 12.61 -11.30
C GLY A 554 4.47 11.37 -10.63
N ASN A 555 4.98 10.41 -11.42
CA ASN A 555 5.67 9.24 -10.89
C ASN A 555 6.99 9.61 -10.24
N ILE A 556 7.78 10.48 -10.88
CA ILE A 556 9.02 11.03 -10.30
C ILE A 556 8.71 11.74 -8.99
N GLN A 557 7.72 12.64 -8.96
CA GLN A 557 7.28 13.30 -7.72
C GLN A 557 6.93 12.28 -6.64
N GLY A 558 6.12 11.27 -6.94
CA GLY A 558 5.74 10.22 -6.00
C GLY A 558 6.93 9.43 -5.45
N ARG A 559 7.91 9.09 -6.31
CA ARG A 559 9.14 8.39 -5.92
C ARG A 559 10.01 9.24 -5.00
N LEU A 560 10.22 10.51 -5.33
CA LEU A 560 10.99 11.44 -4.49
C LEU A 560 10.31 11.70 -3.14
N MET A 561 8.99 11.79 -3.12
CA MET A 561 8.25 12.01 -1.87
C MET A 561 8.23 10.79 -0.95
N GLY A 562 8.43 9.58 -1.47
CA GLY A 562 8.47 8.35 -0.66
C GLY A 562 7.24 8.21 0.23
N SER A 563 7.43 8.04 1.54
CA SER A 563 6.30 7.87 2.47
C SER A 563 5.47 9.15 2.71
N TYR A 564 5.97 10.34 2.33
CA TYR A 564 5.20 11.58 2.28
C TYR A 564 4.16 11.59 1.15
N GLY A 565 4.34 10.74 0.13
CA GLY A 565 3.40 10.55 -0.97
C GLY A 565 2.22 9.67 -0.59
N GLY A 566 1.08 9.87 -1.24
CA GLY A 566 -0.11 9.05 -1.15
C GLY A 566 -0.89 9.08 -2.46
N VAL A 567 -1.76 8.09 -2.65
CA VAL A 567 -2.68 8.03 -3.79
C VAL A 567 -4.10 8.01 -3.25
N ALA A 568 -4.97 8.83 -3.80
CA ALA A 568 -6.40 8.81 -3.53
C ALA A 568 -7.14 8.09 -4.68
N PRO A 569 -8.26 7.38 -4.39
CA PRO A 569 -9.10 6.80 -5.43
C PRO A 569 -9.64 7.88 -6.38
N ALA A 570 -9.81 7.56 -7.66
CA ALA A 570 -10.33 8.48 -8.69
C ALA A 570 -11.70 9.11 -8.33
N ALA A 571 -12.50 8.43 -7.51
CA ALA A 571 -13.79 8.92 -7.02
C ALA A 571 -13.70 9.74 -5.72
N PHE A 572 -12.49 10.03 -5.21
CA PHE A 572 -12.28 10.71 -3.93
C PHE A 572 -12.93 12.10 -3.88
N LEU A 573 -12.71 12.91 -4.90
CA LEU A 573 -13.26 14.27 -5.02
C LEU A 573 -14.68 14.29 -5.60
N MET A 574 -15.22 13.13 -6.06
CA MET A 574 -16.48 13.09 -6.79
C MET A 574 -17.68 13.12 -5.87
N TYR A 575 -18.75 13.74 -6.35
CA TYR A 575 -20.04 13.77 -5.66
C TYR A 575 -20.63 12.36 -5.59
N ARG A 576 -20.86 11.84 -4.37
CA ARG A 576 -21.55 10.56 -4.13
C ARG A 576 -23.01 10.78 -3.74
N ARG A 577 -23.97 10.22 -4.51
CA ARG A 577 -25.38 10.20 -4.10
C ARG A 577 -25.57 9.25 -2.93
N GLY A 578 -26.22 9.72 -1.84
CA GLY A 578 -26.65 8.85 -0.74
C GLY A 578 -25.55 8.42 0.22
N GLY A 579 -24.42 9.11 0.29
CA GLY A 579 -23.40 8.88 1.31
C GLY A 579 -23.97 9.18 2.70
N ASP A 580 -23.80 8.24 3.64
CA ASP A 580 -24.12 8.46 5.05
C ASP A 580 -23.19 9.53 5.60
N ALA A 581 -23.76 10.65 6.06
CA ALA A 581 -22.98 11.78 6.59
C ALA A 581 -22.14 11.39 7.83
N ASN A 582 -22.50 10.30 8.51
CA ASN A 582 -21.79 9.76 9.68
C ASN A 582 -21.00 8.48 9.37
N GLY A 583 -20.94 8.07 8.12
CA GLY A 583 -20.24 6.86 7.68
C GLY A 583 -18.72 6.96 7.78
N PRO A 584 -18.00 5.83 7.66
CA PRO A 584 -16.54 5.83 7.57
C PRO A 584 -16.04 6.65 6.36
N THR A 585 -14.94 7.38 6.58
CA THR A 585 -14.27 8.20 5.55
C THR A 585 -12.80 7.75 5.38
N PRO A 586 -12.54 6.49 4.99
CA PRO A 586 -11.20 5.94 4.95
C PRO A 586 -10.29 6.69 3.97
N ASP A 587 -10.85 7.19 2.88
CA ASP A 587 -10.09 7.97 1.89
C ASP A 587 -9.54 9.28 2.51
N ILE A 588 -10.35 9.95 3.34
CA ILE A 588 -9.93 11.16 4.08
C ILE A 588 -8.94 10.79 5.20
N ALA A 589 -9.16 9.68 5.90
CA ALA A 589 -8.26 9.20 6.94
C ALA A 589 -6.83 8.91 6.40
N ASN A 590 -6.73 8.43 5.15
CA ASN A 590 -5.46 8.16 4.49
C ASN A 590 -4.66 9.43 4.13
N LEU A 591 -5.24 10.61 4.21
CA LEU A 591 -4.54 11.89 3.97
C LEU A 591 -3.64 12.28 5.14
N ALA A 592 -3.88 11.74 6.34
CA ALA A 592 -3.16 12.12 7.56
C ALA A 592 -1.65 11.94 7.40
N GLY A 593 -0.89 13.03 7.65
CA GLY A 593 0.57 13.06 7.56
C GLY A 593 1.15 12.94 6.15
N LYS A 594 0.33 12.94 5.09
CA LYS A 594 0.80 13.02 3.70
C LYS A 594 1.08 14.47 3.32
N ARG A 595 2.00 14.68 2.36
CA ARG A 595 2.31 16.01 1.79
C ARG A 595 1.90 16.13 0.33
N VAL A 596 2.00 15.05 -0.42
CA VAL A 596 1.53 14.93 -1.81
C VAL A 596 0.51 13.82 -1.88
N VAL A 597 -0.69 14.11 -2.35
CA VAL A 597 -1.72 13.14 -2.64
C VAL A 597 -2.09 13.23 -4.11
N ALA A 598 -1.76 12.18 -4.85
CA ALA A 598 -2.09 12.07 -6.25
C ALA A 598 -3.44 11.39 -6.45
N GLU A 599 -4.30 11.97 -7.27
CA GLU A 599 -5.52 11.33 -7.78
C GLU A 599 -5.34 11.11 -9.28
N ASN A 600 -5.58 9.88 -9.74
CA ASN A 600 -5.41 9.51 -11.13
C ASN A 600 -6.76 9.42 -11.83
N GLU A 601 -6.79 9.96 -13.04
CA GLU A 601 -7.85 9.84 -14.05
C GLU A 601 -9.28 10.15 -13.57
N VAL A 602 -9.60 11.42 -13.67
CA VAL A 602 -10.99 11.88 -13.56
C VAL A 602 -11.71 11.54 -14.87
N GLU A 603 -12.79 10.76 -14.78
CA GLU A 603 -13.64 10.42 -15.94
C GLU A 603 -14.32 11.66 -16.51
N ALA A 604 -14.52 11.66 -17.82
CA ALA A 604 -15.28 12.72 -18.50
C ALA A 604 -16.71 12.80 -17.91
N GLY A 605 -17.17 14.02 -17.64
CA GLY A 605 -18.51 14.26 -17.09
C GLY A 605 -18.64 14.02 -15.57
N SER A 606 -17.57 13.67 -14.88
CA SER A 606 -17.56 13.55 -13.42
C SER A 606 -17.84 14.89 -12.74
N ASN A 607 -18.64 14.88 -11.67
CA ASN A 607 -18.93 16.07 -10.86
C ASN A 607 -18.08 16.12 -9.59
N VAL A 608 -17.31 17.18 -9.43
CA VAL A 608 -16.53 17.44 -8.21
C VAL A 608 -17.47 17.89 -7.08
N SER A 609 -17.25 17.30 -5.89
CA SER A 609 -17.90 17.79 -4.68
C SER A 609 -17.18 19.03 -4.13
N GLY A 610 -17.79 20.21 -4.28
CA GLY A 610 -17.25 21.45 -3.74
C GLY A 610 -16.99 21.39 -2.23
N GLN A 611 -17.79 20.63 -1.49
CA GLN A 611 -17.61 20.43 -0.05
C GLN A 611 -16.34 19.63 0.25
N ILE A 612 -16.12 18.50 -0.44
CA ILE A 612 -14.92 17.66 -0.23
C ILE A 612 -13.67 18.45 -0.62
N LEU A 613 -13.71 19.16 -1.75
CA LEU A 613 -12.60 19.99 -2.19
C LEU A 613 -12.24 21.06 -1.14
N LYS A 614 -13.24 21.80 -0.64
CA LYS A 614 -13.02 22.82 0.41
C LYS A 614 -12.43 22.22 1.68
N THR A 615 -12.98 21.10 2.15
CA THR A 615 -12.50 20.42 3.36
C THR A 615 -11.06 19.94 3.19
N THR A 616 -10.72 19.32 2.05
CA THR A 616 -9.41 18.70 1.84
C THR A 616 -8.32 19.66 1.38
N THR A 617 -8.67 20.90 1.03
CA THR A 617 -7.71 21.98 0.73
C THR A 617 -7.68 23.06 1.81
N SER A 618 -8.46 22.92 2.90
CA SER A 618 -8.49 23.86 4.01
C SER A 618 -7.24 23.76 4.88
N THR A 619 -6.97 24.85 5.62
CA THR A 619 -6.00 24.88 6.72
C THR A 619 -6.60 24.38 8.05
N GLU A 620 -7.91 24.14 8.11
CA GLU A 620 -8.61 23.71 9.31
C GLU A 620 -8.40 22.22 9.60
N PRO A 621 -8.44 21.80 10.88
CA PRO A 621 -8.36 20.39 11.25
C PRO A 621 -9.46 19.56 10.59
N ILE A 622 -9.07 18.38 10.09
CA ILE A 622 -9.97 17.47 9.39
C ILE A 622 -10.30 16.30 10.31
N THR A 623 -11.60 16.06 10.55
CA THR A 623 -12.07 14.86 11.25
C THR A 623 -12.38 13.75 10.25
N ALA A 624 -11.79 12.60 10.46
CA ALA A 624 -11.96 11.42 9.61
C ALA A 624 -12.18 10.16 10.45
N ARG A 625 -12.74 9.13 9.82
CA ARG A 625 -12.99 7.83 10.46
C ARG A 625 -12.53 6.71 9.54
N GLY A 626 -11.53 5.93 9.99
CA GLY A 626 -11.13 4.70 9.34
C GLY A 626 -12.21 3.61 9.45
N LEU A 627 -12.09 2.54 8.65
CA LEU A 627 -12.94 1.37 8.78
C LEU A 627 -12.72 0.73 10.16
N HIS A 628 -13.81 0.50 10.91
CA HIS A 628 -13.79 -0.11 12.25
C HIS A 628 -12.94 0.64 13.29
N SER A 629 -12.66 1.92 13.05
CA SER A 629 -11.87 2.76 13.96
C SER A 629 -12.73 3.90 14.51
N PRO A 630 -12.42 4.44 15.71
CA PRO A 630 -13.04 5.66 16.20
C PRO A 630 -12.67 6.84 15.30
N PRO A 631 -13.49 7.90 15.25
CA PRO A 631 -13.12 9.14 14.60
C PRO A 631 -11.87 9.75 15.22
N PHE A 632 -11.01 10.33 14.38
CA PHE A 632 -9.85 11.10 14.82
C PHE A 632 -9.73 12.38 14.01
N THR A 633 -9.10 13.39 14.58
CA THR A 633 -8.87 14.69 13.96
C THR A 633 -7.38 14.87 13.69
N PHE A 634 -7.02 15.40 12.53
CA PHE A 634 -5.62 15.66 12.17
C PHE A 634 -5.48 17.02 11.47
N GLN A 635 -4.31 17.64 11.62
CA GLN A 635 -3.95 18.83 10.86
C GLN A 635 -3.57 18.46 9.44
N PRO A 636 -4.13 19.11 8.42
CA PRO A 636 -3.77 18.83 7.04
C PRO A 636 -2.34 19.30 6.74
N THR A 637 -1.59 18.47 6.05
CA THR A 637 -0.25 18.77 5.53
C THR A 637 -0.15 18.47 4.03
N HIS A 638 -1.20 17.91 3.46
CA HIS A 638 -1.24 17.42 2.09
C HIS A 638 -1.67 18.49 1.09
N LYS A 639 -1.18 18.34 -0.12
CA LYS A 639 -1.59 19.04 -1.35
C LYS A 639 -2.14 18.02 -2.32
N LEU A 640 -3.25 18.35 -2.98
CA LEU A 640 -3.91 17.50 -3.95
C LEU A 640 -3.35 17.75 -5.35
N PHE A 641 -2.92 16.67 -6.01
CA PHE A 641 -2.47 16.65 -7.40
C PHE A 641 -3.40 15.74 -8.20
N VAL A 642 -4.27 16.33 -8.99
CA VAL A 642 -5.23 15.62 -9.84
C VAL A 642 -4.69 15.59 -11.25
N ARG A 643 -4.68 14.42 -11.89
CA ARG A 643 -4.23 14.24 -13.27
C ARG A 643 -5.40 13.78 -14.12
N GLY A 644 -5.66 14.45 -15.22
CA GLY A 644 -6.77 14.09 -16.09
C GLY A 644 -6.55 14.47 -17.55
N ASN A 645 -7.31 13.82 -18.41
CA ASN A 645 -7.40 14.15 -19.83
C ASN A 645 -8.63 15.01 -20.13
N HIS A 646 -9.57 15.06 -19.20
CA HIS A 646 -10.82 15.81 -19.27
C HIS A 646 -11.01 16.69 -18.05
N LYS A 647 -11.64 17.83 -18.23
CA LYS A 647 -12.03 18.71 -17.14
C LYS A 647 -13.27 18.14 -16.45
N PRO A 648 -13.26 17.89 -15.14
CA PRO A 648 -14.48 17.50 -14.42
C PRO A 648 -15.46 18.68 -14.36
N ILE A 649 -16.74 18.35 -14.19
CA ILE A 649 -17.77 19.39 -14.04
C ILE A 649 -17.73 19.91 -12.59
N ILE A 650 -17.67 21.23 -12.43
CA ILE A 650 -17.82 21.91 -11.16
C ILE A 650 -19.13 22.67 -11.19
N SER A 651 -20.16 22.06 -10.62
CA SER A 651 -21.51 22.62 -10.65
C SER A 651 -21.71 23.83 -9.72
N ASP A 652 -20.75 24.09 -8.83
CA ASP A 652 -20.84 25.15 -7.81
C ASP A 652 -19.99 26.33 -8.27
N ASN A 653 -20.64 27.46 -8.59
CA ASN A 653 -19.94 28.68 -9.04
C ASN A 653 -19.42 29.56 -7.88
N ASP A 654 -19.16 28.95 -6.71
CA ASP A 654 -18.65 29.61 -5.53
C ASP A 654 -17.16 30.01 -5.71
N GLU A 655 -16.85 31.28 -5.52
CA GLU A 655 -15.49 31.84 -5.51
C GLU A 655 -14.55 31.04 -4.60
N GLY A 656 -15.07 30.54 -3.46
CA GLY A 656 -14.33 29.69 -2.53
C GLY A 656 -13.82 28.39 -3.13
N ILE A 657 -14.43 27.87 -4.19
CA ILE A 657 -13.98 26.69 -4.93
C ILE A 657 -12.94 27.10 -5.98
N TRP A 658 -13.26 28.09 -6.81
CA TRP A 658 -12.42 28.46 -7.94
C TRP A 658 -11.06 29.01 -7.52
N ARG A 659 -10.97 29.75 -6.42
CA ARG A 659 -9.68 30.21 -5.87
C ARG A 659 -8.77 29.06 -5.45
N ARG A 660 -9.30 27.83 -5.27
CA ARG A 660 -8.55 26.65 -4.83
C ARG A 660 -8.03 25.81 -5.98
N ILE A 661 -8.37 26.11 -7.22
CA ILE A 661 -8.03 25.27 -8.37
C ILE A 661 -7.01 26.00 -9.25
N ASP A 662 -5.83 25.42 -9.36
CA ASP A 662 -4.87 25.78 -10.39
C ASP A 662 -4.86 24.72 -11.49
N LEU A 663 -5.42 25.05 -12.66
CA LEU A 663 -5.41 24.18 -13.82
C LEU A 663 -4.10 24.36 -14.58
N ILE A 664 -3.26 23.33 -14.59
CA ILE A 664 -1.94 23.34 -15.19
C ILE A 664 -2.00 22.58 -16.52
N PRO A 665 -1.98 23.29 -17.66
CA PRO A 665 -2.06 22.64 -18.98
C PRO A 665 -0.71 22.03 -19.37
N PHE A 666 -0.76 20.80 -19.88
CA PHE A 666 0.33 20.07 -20.51
C PHE A 666 0.02 19.92 -22.00
N ASP A 667 0.48 20.88 -22.80
CA ASP A 667 0.09 20.99 -24.20
C ASP A 667 0.99 20.20 -25.14
N LEU A 668 2.11 19.67 -24.66
CA LEU A 668 2.98 18.81 -25.45
C LEU A 668 2.20 17.57 -25.92
N ASN A 669 2.39 17.23 -27.19
CA ASN A 669 1.89 15.97 -27.75
C ASN A 669 3.05 15.27 -28.45
N LEU A 670 3.63 14.26 -27.82
CA LEU A 670 4.72 13.48 -28.39
C LEU A 670 4.18 12.43 -29.36
N PRO A 671 4.61 12.43 -30.62
CA PRO A 671 4.27 11.39 -31.56
C PRO A 671 4.86 10.03 -31.07
N PRO A 672 4.26 8.90 -31.48
CA PRO A 672 4.65 7.57 -30.98
C PRO A 672 6.16 7.28 -31.12
N GLU A 673 6.79 7.75 -32.16
CA GLU A 673 8.22 7.52 -32.50
C GLU A 673 9.17 8.24 -31.52
N ARG A 674 8.72 9.31 -30.88
CA ARG A 674 9.48 10.08 -29.88
C ARG A 674 9.20 9.66 -28.43
N ARG A 675 8.27 8.72 -28.23
CA ARG A 675 7.92 8.24 -26.89
C ARG A 675 8.98 7.28 -26.37
N ASP A 676 9.57 7.63 -25.26
CA ASP A 676 10.65 6.90 -24.65
C ASP A 676 10.16 6.18 -23.38
N GLN A 677 10.04 4.85 -23.46
CA GLN A 677 9.58 4.02 -22.33
C GLN A 677 10.58 3.97 -21.15
N GLY A 678 11.87 4.23 -21.42
CA GLY A 678 12.91 4.24 -20.39
C GLY A 678 13.15 5.59 -19.72
N LEU A 679 12.44 6.65 -20.13
CA LEU A 679 12.68 8.02 -19.69
C LEU A 679 12.56 8.17 -18.16
N GLU A 680 11.52 7.62 -17.55
CA GLU A 680 11.32 7.69 -16.07
C GLU A 680 12.51 7.12 -15.31
N GLY A 681 13.01 5.95 -15.70
CA GLY A 681 14.16 5.32 -15.05
C GLY A 681 15.44 6.15 -15.16
N ARG A 682 15.69 6.76 -16.34
CA ARG A 682 16.87 7.62 -16.50
C ARG A 682 16.77 8.92 -15.72
N LEU A 683 15.59 9.55 -15.68
CA LEU A 683 15.35 10.75 -14.88
C LEU A 683 15.51 10.44 -13.39
N LEU A 684 15.09 9.28 -12.91
CA LEU A 684 15.31 8.84 -11.53
C LEU A 684 16.79 8.63 -11.20
N GLY A 685 17.65 8.41 -12.19
CA GLY A 685 19.11 8.46 -12.01
C GLY A 685 19.63 9.82 -11.54
N GLU A 686 18.88 10.91 -11.79
CA GLU A 686 19.17 12.26 -11.31
C GLU A 686 18.38 12.64 -10.04
N ALA A 687 17.81 11.69 -9.31
CA ALA A 687 16.92 11.94 -8.18
C ALA A 687 17.50 12.92 -7.13
N PRO A 688 18.77 12.85 -6.71
CA PRO A 688 19.37 13.85 -5.81
C PRO A 688 19.33 15.27 -6.39
N GLY A 689 19.61 15.43 -7.67
CA GLY A 689 19.58 16.72 -8.37
C GLY A 689 18.16 17.27 -8.50
N ILE A 690 17.17 16.40 -8.80
CA ILE A 690 15.76 16.78 -8.84
C ILE A 690 15.29 17.21 -7.44
N LEU A 691 15.70 16.50 -6.41
CA LEU A 691 15.39 16.86 -5.03
C LEU A 691 15.98 18.24 -4.68
N ALA A 692 17.23 18.52 -5.06
CA ALA A 692 17.86 19.82 -4.89
C ALA A 692 17.10 20.92 -5.67
N TRP A 693 16.66 20.62 -6.89
CA TRP A 693 15.84 21.52 -7.70
C TRP A 693 14.49 21.84 -7.01
N MET A 694 13.85 20.85 -6.38
CA MET A 694 12.62 21.05 -5.60
C MET A 694 12.87 21.89 -4.34
N VAL A 695 13.98 21.66 -3.61
CA VAL A 695 14.37 22.47 -2.43
C VAL A 695 14.59 23.94 -2.83
N ARG A 696 15.24 24.20 -3.96
CA ARG A 696 15.35 25.56 -4.52
C ARG A 696 13.97 26.14 -4.85
N GLY A 697 13.04 25.32 -5.33
CA GLY A 697 11.64 25.68 -5.56
C GLY A 697 10.92 26.08 -4.28
N PHE A 698 11.15 25.37 -3.17
CA PHE A 698 10.60 25.76 -1.87
C PHE A 698 11.10 27.12 -1.42
N ALA A 699 12.40 27.40 -1.55
CA ALA A 699 12.97 28.69 -1.20
C ALA A 699 12.38 29.85 -2.03
N LYS A 700 12.12 29.60 -3.34
CA LYS A 700 11.39 30.56 -4.19
C LYS A 700 9.96 30.77 -3.70
N TRP A 701 9.22 29.69 -3.43
CA TRP A 701 7.85 29.79 -2.91
C TRP A 701 7.79 30.54 -1.58
N LYS A 702 8.67 30.22 -0.65
CA LYS A 702 8.68 30.89 0.66
C LYS A 702 8.90 32.40 0.57
N ARG A 703 9.65 32.87 -0.44
CA ARG A 703 9.94 34.28 -0.69
C ARG A 703 8.83 34.99 -1.47
N GLU A 704 8.21 34.30 -2.45
CA GLU A 704 7.40 34.95 -3.48
C GLU A 704 5.96 34.42 -3.56
N GLY A 705 5.62 33.37 -2.83
CA GLY A 705 4.38 32.61 -2.99
C GLY A 705 4.38 31.77 -4.26
N LEU A 706 3.26 31.18 -4.60
CA LEU A 706 3.14 30.31 -5.79
C LEU A 706 3.27 31.11 -7.10
N ARG A 707 2.69 32.30 -7.19
CA ARG A 707 2.68 33.14 -8.42
C ARG A 707 2.37 32.31 -9.67
N PRO A 708 1.12 31.89 -9.90
CA PRO A 708 0.77 31.06 -11.05
C PRO A 708 1.22 31.72 -12.36
N ALA A 709 1.82 30.91 -13.24
CA ALA A 709 2.20 31.32 -14.57
C ALA A 709 1.00 31.86 -15.35
N ARG A 710 1.23 32.77 -16.32
CA ARG A 710 0.17 33.35 -17.15
C ARG A 710 -0.71 32.26 -17.77
N LYS A 711 -0.09 31.24 -18.36
CA LYS A 711 -0.75 30.09 -18.99
C LYS A 711 -1.68 29.35 -18.02
N VAL A 712 -1.28 29.20 -16.74
CA VAL A 712 -2.06 28.55 -15.69
C VAL A 712 -3.25 29.41 -15.27
N ARG A 713 -3.05 30.72 -15.11
CA ARG A 713 -4.13 31.67 -14.79
C ARG A 713 -5.19 31.70 -15.88
N ASP A 714 -4.76 31.85 -17.13
CA ASP A 714 -5.64 31.91 -18.30
C ASP A 714 -6.44 30.60 -18.43
N ALA A 715 -5.78 29.42 -18.27
CA ALA A 715 -6.44 28.12 -18.31
C ALA A 715 -7.45 27.92 -17.16
N SER A 716 -7.10 28.36 -15.95
CA SER A 716 -8.01 28.28 -14.80
C SER A 716 -9.22 29.19 -14.96
N LEU A 717 -9.02 30.40 -15.52
CA LEU A 717 -10.11 31.34 -15.81
C LEU A 717 -11.04 30.78 -16.89
N LEU A 718 -10.49 30.25 -17.98
CA LEU A 718 -11.27 29.62 -19.04
C LEU A 718 -12.07 28.43 -18.51
N TYR A 719 -11.46 27.58 -17.66
CA TYR A 719 -12.15 26.46 -17.04
C TYR A 719 -13.33 26.91 -16.18
N ARG A 720 -13.17 27.98 -15.42
CA ARG A 720 -14.27 28.60 -14.68
C ARG A 720 -15.42 29.06 -15.57
N GLN A 721 -15.09 29.74 -16.68
CA GLN A 721 -16.07 30.21 -17.66
C GLN A 721 -16.83 29.03 -18.31
N GLU A 722 -16.10 27.99 -18.72
CA GLU A 722 -16.70 26.78 -19.29
C GLU A 722 -17.54 25.97 -18.29
N SER A 723 -17.32 26.13 -16.99
CA SER A 723 -18.09 25.46 -15.93
C SER A 723 -19.31 26.26 -15.46
N ASP A 724 -19.47 27.50 -15.89
CA ASP A 724 -20.64 28.34 -15.54
C ASP A 724 -21.84 27.98 -16.42
N LEU A 725 -22.56 26.93 -15.99
CA LEU A 725 -23.75 26.42 -16.69
C LEU A 725 -24.87 27.47 -16.83
N LEU A 726 -24.94 28.43 -15.91
CA LEU A 726 -25.94 29.50 -16.00
C LEU A 726 -25.56 30.54 -17.02
N ALA A 727 -24.28 30.93 -17.08
CA ALA A 727 -23.78 31.84 -18.10
C ALA A 727 -23.91 31.22 -19.50
N GLN A 728 -23.59 29.94 -19.66
CA GLN A 728 -23.80 29.22 -20.93
C GLN A 728 -25.28 29.17 -21.33
N TRP A 729 -26.17 28.79 -20.38
CA TRP A 729 -27.59 28.78 -20.65
C TRP A 729 -28.10 30.16 -21.05
N VAL A 730 -27.66 31.23 -20.36
CA VAL A 730 -28.01 32.62 -20.75
C VAL A 730 -27.51 32.94 -22.15
N ALA A 731 -26.29 32.60 -22.49
CA ALA A 731 -25.72 32.84 -23.82
C ALA A 731 -26.47 32.10 -24.93
N ASP A 732 -26.88 30.85 -24.67
CA ASP A 732 -27.55 29.99 -25.66
C ASP A 732 -29.05 30.27 -25.82
N ASN A 733 -29.72 30.72 -24.76
CA ASN A 733 -31.19 30.72 -24.69
C ASN A 733 -31.79 32.08 -24.34
N CYS A 734 -30.95 33.09 -24.06
CA CYS A 734 -31.45 34.39 -23.62
C CYS A 734 -30.84 35.55 -24.41
N GLU A 735 -31.65 36.57 -24.64
CA GLU A 735 -31.17 37.87 -25.10
C GLU A 735 -31.04 38.79 -23.86
N VAL A 736 -29.85 39.32 -23.64
CA VAL A 736 -29.51 40.16 -22.50
C VAL A 736 -29.57 41.64 -22.90
N GLY A 737 -30.26 42.46 -22.09
CA GLY A 737 -30.36 43.89 -22.40
C GLY A 737 -30.78 44.70 -21.19
N HIS A 738 -30.50 46.02 -21.21
CA HIS A 738 -30.94 46.98 -20.20
C HIS A 738 -32.41 47.40 -20.43
N ASP A 739 -33.26 47.03 -19.53
CA ASP A 739 -34.69 47.24 -19.68
C ASP A 739 -35.14 48.60 -19.15
N THR A 740 -35.56 49.51 -20.03
CA THR A 740 -36.27 50.76 -19.70
C THR A 740 -37.80 50.62 -19.90
N LYS A 741 -38.30 49.53 -20.51
CA LYS A 741 -39.71 49.34 -20.87
C LYS A 741 -40.29 47.94 -20.62
N GLY A 742 -39.64 47.06 -19.89
CA GLY A 742 -40.10 45.69 -19.63
C GLY A 742 -39.86 44.66 -20.74
N MET A 743 -39.08 45.03 -21.78
CA MET A 743 -38.85 44.12 -22.95
C MET A 743 -37.84 43.00 -22.62
N PHE A 744 -36.94 43.24 -21.67
CA PHE A 744 -35.95 42.25 -21.23
C PHE A 744 -36.36 41.70 -19.87
N SER A 745 -37.47 40.93 -19.86
CA SER A 745 -37.96 40.28 -18.67
C SER A 745 -38.43 38.84 -18.99
N ALA A 746 -38.14 37.91 -18.10
CA ALA A 746 -38.56 36.53 -18.24
C ALA A 746 -39.30 36.07 -17.00
N ILE A 747 -40.47 35.44 -17.20
CA ILE A 747 -41.21 34.82 -16.10
C ILE A 747 -40.37 33.68 -15.49
N GLN A 748 -40.18 33.72 -14.16
CA GLN A 748 -39.33 32.79 -13.42
C GLN A 748 -39.67 31.32 -13.70
N ALA A 749 -40.93 30.99 -13.77
CA ALA A 749 -41.35 29.60 -14.05
C ALA A 749 -40.95 29.14 -15.46
N ARG A 750 -41.07 30.04 -16.47
CA ARG A 750 -40.70 29.75 -17.87
C ARG A 750 -39.17 29.69 -18.04
N ALA A 751 -38.45 30.62 -17.44
CA ALA A 751 -36.98 30.61 -17.45
C ALA A 751 -36.43 29.33 -16.83
N TYR A 752 -36.95 28.91 -15.69
CA TYR A 752 -36.52 27.66 -15.04
C TYR A 752 -36.93 26.42 -15.84
N ALA A 753 -38.08 26.40 -16.47
CA ALA A 753 -38.51 25.29 -17.33
C ALA A 753 -37.59 25.15 -18.57
N ASN A 754 -37.24 26.29 -19.24
CA ASN A 754 -36.33 26.32 -20.36
C ASN A 754 -34.94 25.85 -19.93
N TYR A 755 -34.42 26.35 -18.81
CA TYR A 755 -33.13 25.91 -18.24
C TYR A 755 -33.13 24.38 -17.99
N ARG A 756 -34.20 23.82 -17.47
CA ARG A 756 -34.31 22.38 -17.24
C ARG A 756 -34.30 21.58 -18.54
N GLY A 757 -34.98 22.05 -19.58
CA GLY A 757 -34.97 21.45 -20.91
C GLY A 757 -33.55 21.47 -21.51
N TRP A 758 -32.90 22.64 -21.48
CA TRP A 758 -31.54 22.81 -21.95
C TRP A 758 -30.54 21.87 -21.20
N CYS A 759 -30.61 21.77 -19.86
CA CYS A 759 -29.80 20.83 -19.10
C CYS A 759 -30.03 19.38 -19.49
N HIS A 760 -31.29 18.99 -19.73
CA HIS A 760 -31.65 17.65 -20.14
C HIS A 760 -31.06 17.32 -21.53
N ASP A 761 -31.16 18.24 -22.47
CA ASP A 761 -30.66 18.06 -23.84
C ASP A 761 -29.14 18.00 -23.91
N GLN A 762 -28.45 18.69 -22.99
CA GLN A 762 -26.99 18.65 -22.83
C GLN A 762 -26.51 17.52 -21.91
N GLY A 763 -27.41 16.69 -21.35
CA GLY A 763 -27.05 15.64 -20.39
C GLY A 763 -26.51 16.16 -19.04
N LEU A 764 -26.81 17.42 -18.71
CA LEU A 764 -26.28 18.11 -17.52
C LEU A 764 -27.24 17.99 -16.32
N ARG A 765 -26.70 18.07 -15.12
CA ARG A 765 -27.50 18.12 -13.91
C ARG A 765 -28.05 19.53 -13.68
N GLN A 766 -29.37 19.64 -13.64
CA GLN A 766 -30.06 20.89 -13.35
C GLN A 766 -29.87 21.36 -11.89
N PHE A 767 -29.73 22.65 -11.68
CA PHE A 767 -29.82 23.25 -10.34
C PHE A 767 -31.27 23.18 -9.82
N ALA A 768 -31.41 23.10 -8.49
CA ALA A 768 -32.71 23.34 -7.87
C ALA A 768 -33.16 24.79 -8.12
N LYS A 769 -34.48 25.03 -8.20
CA LYS A 769 -35.03 26.34 -8.51
C LYS A 769 -34.49 27.48 -7.64
N LYS A 770 -34.21 27.20 -6.34
CA LYS A 770 -33.63 28.18 -5.41
C LYS A 770 -32.18 28.55 -5.79
N SER A 771 -31.36 27.54 -6.15
CA SER A 771 -29.97 27.76 -6.60
C SER A 771 -29.91 28.46 -7.96
N PHE A 772 -30.78 28.08 -8.89
CA PHE A 772 -30.91 28.75 -10.19
C PHE A 772 -31.22 30.25 -10.01
N THR A 773 -32.21 30.59 -9.17
CA THR A 773 -32.54 31.98 -8.89
C THR A 773 -31.39 32.76 -8.26
N ARG A 774 -30.70 32.14 -7.29
CA ARG A 774 -29.55 32.77 -6.64
C ARG A 774 -28.42 33.01 -7.63
N GLY A 775 -28.07 32.05 -8.45
CA GLY A 775 -27.00 32.18 -9.46
C GLY A 775 -27.28 33.27 -10.49
N LEU A 776 -28.52 33.40 -10.94
CA LEU A 776 -28.89 34.53 -11.84
C LEU A 776 -28.77 35.89 -11.16
N ILE A 777 -29.12 36.00 -9.86
CA ILE A 777 -28.93 37.22 -9.10
C ILE A 777 -27.45 37.58 -8.95
N GLU A 778 -26.61 36.57 -8.66
CA GLU A 778 -25.15 36.71 -8.57
C GLU A 778 -24.52 37.15 -9.93
N GLN A 779 -25.13 36.78 -11.06
CA GLN A 779 -24.75 37.26 -12.41
C GLN A 779 -25.28 38.67 -12.71
N GLY A 780 -25.96 39.32 -11.75
CA GLY A 780 -26.42 40.70 -11.91
C GLY A 780 -27.86 40.88 -12.37
N PHE A 781 -28.60 39.81 -12.65
CA PHE A 781 -30.01 39.87 -13.02
C PHE A 781 -30.86 40.16 -11.78
N LYS A 782 -31.88 41.01 -11.96
CA LYS A 782 -32.75 41.42 -10.85
C LYS A 782 -34.04 40.64 -10.84
N GLN A 783 -34.57 40.29 -9.67
CA GLN A 783 -35.85 39.72 -9.49
C GLN A 783 -36.91 40.83 -9.20
N ALA A 784 -37.99 40.88 -9.94
CA ALA A 784 -39.07 41.81 -9.76
C ALA A 784 -40.43 41.12 -9.67
N ARG A 785 -41.44 41.73 -9.00
CA ARG A 785 -42.80 41.29 -9.05
C ARG A 785 -43.57 42.22 -9.99
N MET A 786 -44.23 41.64 -10.99
CA MET A 786 -45.12 42.41 -11.86
C MET A 786 -46.39 42.77 -11.08
N SER A 787 -46.79 44.03 -11.18
CA SER A 787 -47.98 44.59 -10.43
C SER A 787 -49.28 44.52 -11.22
N VAL A 788 -49.27 44.09 -12.48
CA VAL A 788 -50.46 44.08 -13.36
C VAL A 788 -50.72 42.69 -13.88
N GLY A 789 -51.87 42.11 -13.57
CA GLY A 789 -52.26 40.76 -13.96
C GLY A 789 -51.99 39.70 -12.93
N GLN A 790 -51.60 38.51 -13.34
CA GLN A 790 -51.15 37.44 -12.44
C GLN A 790 -49.93 37.87 -11.63
N ARG A 791 -49.91 37.61 -10.30
CA ARG A 791 -48.76 37.94 -9.40
C ARG A 791 -47.62 36.99 -9.67
N GLU A 792 -46.95 37.12 -10.82
CA GLU A 792 -45.80 36.28 -11.22
C GLU A 792 -44.48 37.01 -10.88
N THR A 793 -43.50 36.22 -10.43
CA THR A 793 -42.14 36.70 -10.22
C THR A 793 -41.41 36.61 -11.54
N THR A 794 -40.73 37.70 -11.94
CA THR A 794 -39.95 37.80 -13.18
C THR A 794 -38.48 38.11 -12.89
N TYR A 795 -37.60 37.67 -13.81
CA TYR A 795 -36.25 38.19 -13.89
C TYR A 795 -36.21 39.38 -14.84
N VAL A 796 -35.42 40.37 -14.49
CA VAL A 796 -35.20 41.57 -15.32
C VAL A 796 -33.75 41.62 -15.75
N GLY A 797 -33.51 41.98 -16.98
CA GLY A 797 -32.21 42.07 -17.62
C GLY A 797 -31.98 41.03 -18.76
N PHE A 798 -32.92 40.08 -18.95
CA PHE A 798 -32.92 39.20 -20.09
C PHE A 798 -34.33 38.74 -20.48
N CYS A 799 -34.52 38.33 -21.74
CA CYS A 799 -35.70 37.58 -22.19
C CYS A 799 -35.23 36.25 -22.81
N LEU A 800 -36.16 35.27 -22.91
CA LEU A 800 -35.85 34.01 -23.60
C LEU A 800 -35.85 34.21 -25.11
N SER A 801 -34.80 33.72 -25.79
CA SER A 801 -34.68 33.78 -27.25
C SER A 801 -35.85 33.01 -27.88
N GLY A 802 -36.57 33.65 -28.83
CA GLY A 802 -37.72 33.06 -29.50
C GLY A 802 -39.01 32.98 -28.72
N ALA A 803 -39.16 33.74 -27.64
CA ALA A 803 -40.38 33.80 -26.84
C ALA A 803 -41.30 34.98 -27.23
#